data_a6e8a6494a6e1cd45626acf48e071991
#
_entry.id   a6e8a6494a6e1cd45626acf48e071991
#
_cell.length_a   1.000
_cell.length_b   1.000
_cell.length_c   1.000
_cell.angle_alpha   90.00
_cell.angle_beta   90.00
_cell.angle_gamma   90.00
#
_symmetry.space_group_name_H-M   'P 1'
#
loop_
_entity.id
_entity.type
_entity.pdbx_description
1 polymer ?
#
loop_
_entity_poly.entity_id
_entity_poly.type
_entity_poly.pdbx_seq_one_letter_code
_entity_poly.pdbx_strand_id
1 'polypeptide(L)'
;MSLTLFAVKSIINHYETVLNRMYISVSDAAKKFGVSKRRVQTLCEQGRIKGASRISGVWLIPENAQKPVDARKKVKISKNEISEIDNIYNYKDDKLTVIQVCELLFVSQATVKNWVRLGKLKLNSDGKSFDKKYIETLLSDMKSGKDKRLKSRRNKKNINGKVLYKDYIKSDFNCKIIEDILKCTNQITEDEIRLILADFAIQLYEKSMKTSVSKELLYKGNSNVTDSSVFNSLISDMVKNVNISQIDLKNIQKALEYEIQLVPYEDTLGFVYISLQDINRRKVTGAYYTPQETVNKLIDSLKLSFDIKNKSVCDLCCGTGNFLIGLVKSGVKVSNIYGQDIDEISILIARINMFLLDTNLTKEHLYTHFVCGDTLSKTFENKFSVVLGNPPWGYNYNIDETKHLAESYVTANAKGVESYDLFIEKGLEMLEKNGYLAYVLPQAILNVKSHESARKLILQNTDFKFLNYLGNVFSNVQCPSVILGVQNGGNGKTKGCTVEFKDKKFVIKENRKIDVSQFSLNMNDDEYECLNTIASLKNVKYLKNNAEFALGIVTGNNSEFVKKSKSKNAEIVLRGSDIYRYEIKSTDNYICFTPEKFQQVAPTEIYRAKEKLLYRFIAEVPVFAYDNQQTLSLNSCNILIPKIDELNIKYILAILNSGVAAFFMNKKYNSVKLLKSHIESLPIPIVSREKQNEIIKKADRIMNSNENINGLYNELDDEIMTLYGLNAKQKNTIKTAMSGKNLFFKD
;
A
#
# COMPACT_ATOMS: atom_id res chain seq x y z
N MET A 1 -74.34 0.68 -7.21
CA MET A 1 -73.02 0.77 -7.84
C MET A 1 -71.88 1.17 -6.85
N SER A 2 -72.14 1.62 -5.61
CA SER A 2 -71.09 2.04 -4.67
C SER A 2 -70.59 0.91 -3.76
N LEU A 3 -71.39 -0.11 -3.48
CA LEU A 3 -71.01 -1.26 -2.60
C LEU A 3 -70.05 -2.25 -3.27
N THR A 4 -70.11 -2.42 -4.60
CA THR A 4 -69.22 -3.29 -5.37
C THR A 4 -67.81 -2.73 -5.53
N LEU A 5 -67.68 -1.40 -5.63
CA LEU A 5 -66.37 -0.75 -5.70
C LEU A 5 -65.60 -0.80 -4.36
N PHE A 6 -66.35 -0.78 -3.23
CA PHE A 6 -65.76 -0.87 -1.90
C PHE A 6 -65.24 -2.29 -1.60
N ALA A 7 -65.99 -3.30 -2.01
CA ALA A 7 -65.60 -4.72 -1.86
C ALA A 7 -64.36 -5.05 -2.73
N VAL A 8 -64.33 -4.56 -3.98
CA VAL A 8 -63.19 -4.74 -4.88
C VAL A 8 -61.94 -4.02 -4.37
N LYS A 9 -62.06 -2.80 -3.86
CA LYS A 9 -60.93 -2.08 -3.19
C LYS A 9 -60.44 -2.80 -1.93
N SER A 10 -61.37 -3.36 -1.12
CA SER A 10 -61.00 -4.13 0.09
C SER A 10 -60.25 -5.42 -0.25
N ILE A 11 -60.66 -6.12 -1.31
CA ILE A 11 -60.00 -7.33 -1.80
C ILE A 11 -58.63 -6.99 -2.41
N ILE A 12 -58.51 -5.91 -3.20
CA ILE A 12 -57.22 -5.45 -3.73
C ILE A 12 -56.28 -5.06 -2.62
N ASN A 13 -56.72 -4.30 -1.60
CA ASN A 13 -55.92 -3.94 -0.47
C ASN A 13 -55.49 -5.17 0.39
N HIS A 14 -56.36 -6.18 0.48
CA HIS A 14 -56.02 -7.44 1.17
C HIS A 14 -54.96 -8.23 0.40
N TYR A 15 -55.07 -8.31 -0.92
CA TYR A 15 -54.06 -8.95 -1.79
C TYR A 15 -52.73 -8.19 -1.79
N GLU A 16 -52.74 -6.85 -1.84
CA GLU A 16 -51.55 -6.04 -1.70
C GLU A 16 -50.88 -6.22 -0.31
N THR A 17 -51.69 -6.33 0.74
CA THR A 17 -51.15 -6.56 2.11
C THR A 17 -50.55 -7.95 2.27
N VAL A 18 -51.11 -8.97 1.62
CA VAL A 18 -50.61 -10.37 1.63
C VAL A 18 -49.32 -10.47 0.79
N LEU A 19 -49.31 -9.86 -0.38
CA LEU A 19 -48.13 -9.79 -1.25
C LEU A 19 -46.97 -9.03 -0.58
N ASN A 20 -47.26 -7.93 0.09
CA ASN A 20 -46.27 -7.18 0.86
C ASN A 20 -45.73 -7.92 2.10
N ARG A 21 -46.45 -8.94 2.61
CA ARG A 21 -45.98 -9.85 3.66
C ARG A 21 -45.14 -11.02 3.18
N MET A 22 -45.19 -11.35 1.89
CA MET A 22 -44.42 -12.47 1.33
C MET A 22 -43.21 -12.04 0.50
N TYR A 23 -43.21 -10.83 -0.03
CA TYR A 23 -42.16 -10.32 -0.92
C TYR A 23 -41.80 -8.89 -0.57
N ILE A 24 -40.51 -8.58 -0.67
CA ILE A 24 -39.95 -7.24 -0.46
C ILE A 24 -39.42 -6.67 -1.76
N SER A 25 -39.37 -5.33 -1.85
CA SER A 25 -38.79 -4.62 -2.99
C SER A 25 -37.27 -4.75 -3.03
N VAL A 26 -36.65 -4.44 -4.20
CA VAL A 26 -35.21 -4.32 -4.35
C VAL A 26 -34.63 -3.29 -3.35
N SER A 27 -35.41 -2.25 -3.02
CA SER A 27 -35.01 -1.22 -2.05
C SER A 27 -34.92 -1.78 -0.64
N ASP A 28 -35.92 -2.55 -0.23
CA ASP A 28 -35.99 -3.11 1.13
C ASP A 28 -35.01 -4.30 1.29
N ALA A 29 -34.86 -5.11 0.23
CA ALA A 29 -33.82 -6.13 0.19
C ALA A 29 -32.41 -5.51 0.23
N ALA A 30 -32.20 -4.35 -0.38
CA ALA A 30 -30.93 -3.62 -0.31
C ALA A 30 -30.62 -3.17 1.13
N LYS A 31 -31.61 -2.63 1.85
CA LYS A 31 -31.52 -2.28 3.26
C LYS A 31 -31.27 -3.53 4.12
N LYS A 32 -32.08 -4.57 3.94
CA LYS A 32 -31.96 -5.84 4.67
C LYS A 32 -30.61 -6.52 4.49
N PHE A 33 -30.06 -6.50 3.28
CA PHE A 33 -28.77 -7.13 2.97
C PHE A 33 -27.56 -6.23 3.20
N GLY A 34 -27.76 -4.94 3.50
CA GLY A 34 -26.68 -3.97 3.64
C GLY A 34 -25.85 -3.83 2.34
N VAL A 35 -26.51 -3.71 1.19
CA VAL A 35 -25.85 -3.55 -0.13
C VAL A 35 -26.64 -2.56 -1.01
N SER A 36 -26.01 -2.06 -2.07
CA SER A 36 -26.69 -1.14 -3.00
C SER A 36 -27.84 -1.83 -3.77
N LYS A 37 -28.87 -1.06 -4.16
CA LYS A 37 -29.99 -1.53 -5.02
C LYS A 37 -29.48 -2.22 -6.28
N ARG A 38 -28.45 -1.64 -6.94
CA ARG A 38 -27.82 -2.21 -8.13
C ARG A 38 -27.19 -3.58 -7.84
N ARG A 39 -26.63 -3.78 -6.65
CA ARG A 39 -26.06 -5.09 -6.24
C ARG A 39 -27.14 -6.13 -6.04
N VAL A 40 -28.29 -5.78 -5.44
CA VAL A 40 -29.45 -6.70 -5.31
C VAL A 40 -29.97 -7.10 -6.68
N GLN A 41 -30.17 -6.15 -7.60
CA GLN A 41 -30.57 -6.43 -8.98
C GLN A 41 -29.63 -7.44 -9.66
N THR A 42 -28.33 -7.18 -9.59
CA THR A 42 -27.30 -8.10 -10.13
C THR A 42 -27.38 -9.49 -9.50
N LEU A 43 -27.64 -9.60 -8.19
CA LEU A 43 -27.78 -10.90 -7.51
C LEU A 43 -29.05 -11.63 -7.92
N CYS A 44 -30.15 -10.91 -8.20
CA CYS A 44 -31.38 -11.47 -8.77
C CYS A 44 -31.16 -11.95 -10.21
N GLU A 45 -30.51 -11.13 -11.06
CA GLU A 45 -30.16 -11.47 -12.45
C GLU A 45 -29.26 -12.71 -12.53
N GLN A 46 -28.37 -12.88 -11.56
CA GLN A 46 -27.48 -14.03 -11.43
C GLN A 46 -28.15 -15.27 -10.79
N GLY A 47 -29.45 -15.20 -10.46
CA GLY A 47 -30.18 -16.28 -9.78
C GLY A 47 -29.68 -16.63 -8.37
N ARG A 48 -28.90 -15.72 -7.73
CA ARG A 48 -28.26 -15.96 -6.44
C ARG A 48 -29.14 -15.67 -5.24
N ILE A 49 -30.28 -14.98 -5.44
CA ILE A 49 -31.31 -14.83 -4.40
C ILE A 49 -32.40 -15.87 -4.67
N LYS A 50 -32.41 -16.91 -3.84
CA LYS A 50 -33.34 -18.03 -3.98
C LYS A 50 -34.79 -17.56 -3.88
N GLY A 51 -35.61 -17.90 -4.86
CA GLY A 51 -37.03 -17.53 -4.91
C GLY A 51 -37.33 -16.11 -5.45
N ALA A 52 -36.33 -15.33 -5.85
CA ALA A 52 -36.54 -14.04 -6.49
C ALA A 52 -37.09 -14.27 -7.91
N SER A 53 -38.18 -13.54 -8.29
CA SER A 53 -38.82 -13.58 -9.59
C SER A 53 -39.01 -12.17 -10.15
N ARG A 54 -39.10 -12.03 -11.47
CA ARG A 54 -39.36 -10.75 -12.13
C ARG A 54 -40.71 -10.73 -12.79
N ILE A 55 -41.60 -9.86 -12.31
CA ILE A 55 -42.94 -9.70 -12.83
C ILE A 55 -43.14 -8.26 -13.32
N SER A 56 -43.58 -8.05 -14.53
CA SER A 56 -43.80 -6.73 -15.14
C SER A 56 -42.61 -5.77 -14.98
N GLY A 57 -41.36 -6.30 -15.11
CA GLY A 57 -40.16 -5.49 -14.99
C GLY A 57 -39.65 -5.27 -13.56
N VAL A 58 -40.43 -5.60 -12.53
CA VAL A 58 -40.10 -5.41 -11.10
C VAL A 58 -39.62 -6.74 -10.48
N TRP A 59 -38.55 -6.70 -9.72
CA TRP A 59 -38.08 -7.84 -8.94
C TRP A 59 -38.86 -7.99 -7.63
N LEU A 60 -39.49 -9.17 -7.45
CA LEU A 60 -40.10 -9.62 -6.21
C LEU A 60 -39.13 -10.57 -5.49
N ILE A 61 -38.74 -10.21 -4.29
CA ILE A 61 -37.75 -10.93 -3.49
C ILE A 61 -38.47 -11.48 -2.25
N PRO A 62 -38.42 -12.79 -1.97
CA PRO A 62 -39.07 -13.33 -0.79
C PRO A 62 -38.57 -12.61 0.50
N GLU A 63 -39.50 -12.31 1.40
CA GLU A 63 -39.16 -11.61 2.64
C GLU A 63 -38.16 -12.40 3.49
N ASN A 64 -38.25 -13.73 3.47
CA ASN A 64 -37.33 -14.62 4.18
C ASN A 64 -36.02 -14.86 3.42
N ALA A 65 -35.81 -14.24 2.25
CA ALA A 65 -34.56 -14.39 1.51
C ALA A 65 -33.38 -13.94 2.33
N GLN A 66 -32.33 -14.75 2.32
CA GLN A 66 -31.07 -14.46 3.00
C GLN A 66 -30.10 -13.80 1.98
N LYS A 67 -29.24 -12.95 2.52
CA LYS A 67 -28.17 -12.35 1.71
C LYS A 67 -27.27 -13.45 1.16
N PRO A 68 -27.10 -13.60 -0.16
CA PRO A 68 -26.18 -14.55 -0.72
C PRO A 68 -24.74 -14.27 -0.24
N VAL A 69 -24.01 -15.28 0.16
CA VAL A 69 -22.62 -15.16 0.60
C VAL A 69 -21.83 -14.51 -0.51
N ASP A 70 -21.11 -13.41 -0.19
CA ASP A 70 -20.26 -12.74 -1.17
C ASP A 70 -19.01 -13.60 -1.38
N ALA A 71 -18.89 -14.18 -2.57
CA ALA A 71 -17.74 -14.98 -2.98
C ALA A 71 -16.39 -14.22 -2.90
N ARG A 72 -16.40 -12.91 -2.63
CA ARG A 72 -15.24 -12.06 -2.42
C ARG A 72 -14.91 -11.83 -0.94
N LYS A 73 -15.83 -12.13 -0.04
CA LYS A 73 -15.52 -12.06 1.40
C LYS A 73 -14.64 -13.23 1.77
N LYS A 74 -13.41 -12.97 2.21
CA LYS A 74 -12.61 -13.92 2.98
C LYS A 74 -13.44 -14.33 4.18
N VAL A 75 -13.59 -15.62 4.40
CA VAL A 75 -14.20 -16.19 5.60
C VAL A 75 -13.47 -15.60 6.80
N LYS A 76 -14.19 -14.88 7.66
CA LYS A 76 -13.68 -14.54 9.00
C LYS A 76 -13.72 -15.84 9.79
N ILE A 77 -12.56 -16.42 10.06
CA ILE A 77 -12.42 -17.54 10.98
C ILE A 77 -12.68 -16.99 12.38
N SER A 78 -13.68 -17.52 13.08
CA SER A 78 -13.95 -17.15 14.48
C SER A 78 -12.89 -17.72 15.41
N LYS A 79 -12.72 -17.14 16.60
CA LYS A 79 -11.73 -17.60 17.61
C LYS A 79 -11.88 -19.09 18.00
N ASN A 80 -13.03 -19.71 17.76
CA ASN A 80 -13.28 -21.12 18.05
C ASN A 80 -12.85 -22.10 16.95
N GLU A 81 -12.47 -21.61 15.75
CA GLU A 81 -12.06 -22.46 14.62
C GLU A 81 -10.53 -22.68 14.58
N ILE A 82 -9.77 -22.03 15.46
CA ILE A 82 -8.31 -22.22 15.56
C ILE A 82 -7.95 -23.56 16.24
N SER A 83 -8.85 -24.07 17.11
CA SER A 83 -8.71 -25.42 17.73
C SER A 83 -9.04 -26.57 16.75
N GLU A 84 -9.59 -26.29 15.57
CA GLU A 84 -9.93 -27.27 14.55
C GLU A 84 -8.83 -27.50 13.49
N ILE A 85 -7.70 -26.81 13.58
CA ILE A 85 -6.55 -27.06 12.67
C ILE A 85 -5.89 -28.41 12.95
N ASP A 86 -6.06 -28.97 14.16
CA ASP A 86 -5.71 -30.35 14.47
C ASP A 86 -6.70 -31.39 13.88
N ASN A 87 -7.84 -30.95 13.36
CA ASN A 87 -8.84 -31.77 12.66
C ASN A 87 -8.62 -31.91 11.15
N ILE A 88 -7.48 -31.48 10.60
CA ILE A 88 -7.11 -31.69 9.18
C ILE A 88 -7.09 -33.19 8.79
N TYR A 89 -6.93 -34.08 9.78
CA TYR A 89 -7.02 -35.53 9.58
C TYR A 89 -8.45 -36.09 9.61
N ASN A 90 -9.47 -35.27 9.86
CA ASN A 90 -10.86 -35.71 10.06
C ASN A 90 -11.80 -35.54 8.85
N TYR A 91 -11.31 -35.21 7.67
CA TYR A 91 -12.14 -35.38 6.48
C TYR A 91 -12.29 -36.88 6.20
N LYS A 92 -13.49 -37.40 6.46
CA LYS A 92 -13.82 -38.84 6.29
C LYS A 92 -13.78 -39.27 4.80
N ASP A 93 -13.85 -38.32 3.87
CA ASP A 93 -13.89 -38.58 2.43
C ASP A 93 -12.51 -38.49 1.82
N ASP A 94 -12.19 -39.44 0.95
CA ASP A 94 -10.93 -39.45 0.14
C ASP A 94 -10.92 -38.37 -0.96
N LYS A 95 -11.99 -37.56 -1.06
CA LYS A 95 -12.18 -36.50 -2.04
C LYS A 95 -12.32 -35.14 -1.38
N LEU A 96 -11.51 -34.16 -1.79
CA LEU A 96 -11.55 -32.80 -1.29
C LEU A 96 -12.22 -31.84 -2.28
N THR A 97 -13.06 -30.95 -1.79
CA THR A 97 -13.65 -29.87 -2.57
C THR A 97 -12.66 -28.72 -2.80
N VAL A 98 -12.93 -27.84 -3.77
CA VAL A 98 -12.14 -26.63 -4.00
C VAL A 98 -12.00 -25.78 -2.73
N ILE A 99 -13.02 -25.72 -1.89
CA ILE A 99 -13.03 -24.93 -0.64
C ILE A 99 -12.05 -25.58 0.35
N GLN A 100 -12.13 -26.88 0.57
CA GLN A 100 -11.23 -27.63 1.45
C GLN A 100 -9.76 -27.52 1.01
N VAL A 101 -9.49 -27.60 -0.29
CA VAL A 101 -8.14 -27.39 -0.83
C VAL A 101 -7.66 -25.95 -0.62
N CYS A 102 -8.55 -24.95 -0.70
CA CYS A 102 -8.19 -23.56 -0.38
C CYS A 102 -7.80 -23.39 1.09
N GLU A 103 -8.51 -24.05 1.98
CA GLU A 103 -8.23 -24.06 3.42
C GLU A 103 -6.91 -24.76 3.72
N LEU A 104 -6.69 -25.95 3.17
CA LEU A 104 -5.47 -26.74 3.36
C LEU A 104 -4.21 -26.06 2.80
N LEU A 105 -4.29 -25.42 1.62
CA LEU A 105 -3.16 -24.76 0.96
C LEU A 105 -3.03 -23.27 1.33
N PHE A 106 -3.93 -22.74 2.16
CA PHE A 106 -4.00 -21.31 2.53
C PHE A 106 -3.99 -20.35 1.33
N VAL A 107 -4.75 -20.70 0.28
CA VAL A 107 -4.85 -19.92 -0.95
C VAL A 107 -6.30 -19.61 -1.31
N SER A 108 -6.52 -18.57 -2.14
CA SER A 108 -7.86 -18.21 -2.58
C SER A 108 -8.42 -19.21 -3.61
N GLN A 109 -9.75 -19.33 -3.70
CA GLN A 109 -10.41 -20.15 -4.74
C GLN A 109 -9.97 -19.76 -6.16
N ALA A 110 -9.74 -18.46 -6.40
CA ALA A 110 -9.21 -17.98 -7.68
C ALA A 110 -7.81 -18.56 -7.96
N THR A 111 -6.96 -18.72 -6.93
CA THR A 111 -5.64 -19.33 -7.05
C THR A 111 -5.74 -20.81 -7.36
N VAL A 112 -6.59 -21.56 -6.65
CA VAL A 112 -6.83 -22.99 -6.90
C VAL A 112 -7.35 -23.22 -8.33
N LYS A 113 -8.38 -22.48 -8.74
CA LYS A 113 -8.94 -22.54 -10.10
C LYS A 113 -7.88 -22.23 -11.17
N ASN A 114 -7.04 -21.22 -10.92
CA ASN A 114 -5.95 -20.88 -11.84
C ASN A 114 -4.87 -21.97 -11.90
N TRP A 115 -4.54 -22.60 -10.79
CA TRP A 115 -3.59 -23.72 -10.76
C TRP A 115 -4.13 -24.96 -11.46
N VAL A 116 -5.43 -25.24 -11.36
CA VAL A 116 -6.10 -26.30 -12.14
C VAL A 116 -6.02 -25.95 -13.63
N ARG A 117 -6.39 -24.74 -14.02
CA ARG A 117 -6.31 -24.28 -15.42
C ARG A 117 -4.90 -24.34 -16.00
N LEU A 118 -3.88 -24.10 -15.18
CA LEU A 118 -2.47 -24.17 -15.59
C LEU A 118 -1.88 -25.58 -15.49
N GLY A 119 -2.68 -26.62 -15.20
CA GLY A 119 -2.22 -27.99 -15.02
C GLY A 119 -1.33 -28.20 -13.79
N LYS A 120 -1.29 -27.22 -12.88
CA LYS A 120 -0.48 -27.29 -11.64
C LYS A 120 -1.19 -28.03 -10.51
N LEU A 121 -2.50 -28.15 -10.55
CA LEU A 121 -3.31 -29.01 -9.70
C LEU A 121 -4.16 -29.91 -10.59
N LYS A 122 -4.25 -31.18 -10.25
CA LYS A 122 -5.06 -32.17 -10.98
C LYS A 122 -6.37 -32.39 -10.26
N LEU A 123 -7.50 -32.23 -10.96
CA LEU A 123 -8.80 -32.67 -10.52
C LEU A 123 -8.95 -34.17 -10.72
N ASN A 124 -9.81 -34.78 -9.92
CA ASN A 124 -10.30 -36.14 -10.14
C ASN A 124 -11.08 -36.23 -11.48
N SER A 125 -11.39 -37.43 -11.90
CA SER A 125 -12.17 -37.72 -13.10
C SER A 125 -13.57 -37.08 -13.11
N ASP A 126 -14.09 -36.68 -11.95
CA ASP A 126 -15.38 -35.98 -11.80
C ASP A 126 -15.31 -34.49 -12.18
N GLY A 127 -14.10 -33.97 -12.44
CA GLY A 127 -13.86 -32.56 -12.82
C GLY A 127 -14.18 -31.53 -11.72
N LYS A 128 -14.49 -31.97 -10.48
CA LYS A 128 -14.99 -31.09 -9.40
C LYS A 128 -14.25 -31.25 -8.07
N SER A 129 -13.60 -32.39 -7.83
CA SER A 129 -12.92 -32.72 -6.58
C SER A 129 -11.43 -32.99 -6.78
N PHE A 130 -10.68 -33.08 -5.68
CA PHE A 130 -9.27 -33.40 -5.62
C PHE A 130 -9.06 -34.67 -4.79
N ASP A 131 -8.07 -35.46 -5.14
CA ASP A 131 -7.63 -36.60 -4.33
C ASP A 131 -6.95 -36.12 -3.04
N LYS A 132 -7.37 -36.66 -1.89
CA LYS A 132 -6.88 -36.26 -0.57
C LYS A 132 -5.39 -36.53 -0.41
N LYS A 133 -4.94 -37.74 -0.76
CA LYS A 133 -3.52 -38.13 -0.67
C LYS A 133 -2.63 -37.29 -1.56
N TYR A 134 -3.12 -36.93 -2.77
CA TYR A 134 -2.41 -36.03 -3.66
C TYR A 134 -2.20 -34.64 -3.06
N ILE A 135 -3.21 -34.08 -2.42
CA ILE A 135 -3.12 -32.75 -1.76
C ILE A 135 -2.23 -32.80 -0.50
N GLU A 136 -2.31 -33.91 0.29
CA GLU A 136 -1.42 -34.11 1.44
C GLU A 136 0.05 -34.24 1.04
N THR A 137 0.34 -35.01 -0.02
CA THR A 137 1.69 -35.14 -0.58
C THR A 137 2.20 -33.78 -1.07
N LEU A 138 1.35 -33.04 -1.77
CA LEU A 138 1.66 -31.69 -2.24
C LEU A 138 1.97 -30.73 -1.09
N LEU A 139 1.19 -30.77 0.01
CA LEU A 139 1.44 -30.01 1.23
C LEU A 139 2.78 -30.35 1.86
N SER A 140 3.09 -31.65 1.95
CA SER A 140 4.37 -32.13 2.48
C SER A 140 5.55 -31.64 1.60
N ASP A 141 5.42 -31.73 0.28
CA ASP A 141 6.43 -31.25 -0.66
C ASP A 141 6.59 -29.72 -0.64
N MET A 142 5.52 -28.99 -0.42
CA MET A 142 5.55 -27.53 -0.22
C MET A 142 6.20 -27.15 1.12
N LYS A 143 5.93 -27.89 2.18
CA LYS A 143 6.55 -27.69 3.52
C LYS A 143 8.04 -28.03 3.50
N SER A 144 8.43 -29.14 2.89
CA SER A 144 9.83 -29.55 2.75
C SER A 144 10.63 -28.72 1.73
N GLY A 145 9.95 -27.88 0.95
CA GLY A 145 10.57 -27.02 -0.07
C GLY A 145 10.91 -27.75 -1.38
N LYS A 146 10.52 -29.00 -1.55
CA LYS A 146 10.61 -29.73 -2.82
C LYS A 146 9.72 -29.11 -3.88
N ASP A 147 8.51 -28.68 -3.53
CA ASP A 147 7.60 -27.94 -4.40
C ASP A 147 7.78 -26.44 -4.25
N LYS A 148 8.11 -25.77 -5.36
CA LYS A 148 8.41 -24.34 -5.41
C LYS A 148 7.20 -23.46 -5.77
N ARG A 149 6.00 -24.02 -5.88
CA ARG A 149 4.77 -23.28 -6.32
C ARG A 149 4.43 -22.07 -5.46
N LEU A 150 4.76 -22.09 -4.17
CA LEU A 150 4.66 -20.95 -3.28
C LEU A 150 5.94 -20.10 -3.21
N LYS A 151 7.09 -20.61 -3.67
CA LYS A 151 8.37 -19.88 -3.68
C LYS A 151 8.43 -18.73 -4.69
N SER A 152 7.58 -18.72 -5.72
CA SER A 152 7.53 -17.61 -6.68
C SER A 152 6.97 -16.31 -6.10
N ARG A 153 6.50 -16.32 -4.85
CA ARG A 153 6.20 -15.14 -4.04
C ARG A 153 7.30 -14.92 -3.01
N ARG A 154 8.54 -14.60 -3.49
CA ARG A 154 9.64 -13.90 -2.82
C ARG A 154 10.18 -14.49 -1.51
N ASN A 155 11.51 -14.65 -1.50
CA ASN A 155 12.48 -14.60 -0.40
C ASN A 155 11.89 -14.20 0.96
N LYS A 156 11.12 -15.09 1.59
CA LYS A 156 10.77 -14.99 2.99
C LYS A 156 11.51 -16.12 3.68
N LYS A 157 12.47 -15.78 4.54
CA LYS A 157 12.87 -16.68 5.62
C LYS A 157 11.70 -16.71 6.61
N ASN A 158 10.68 -17.53 6.32
CA ASN A 158 9.65 -17.86 7.27
C ASN A 158 10.17 -19.06 8.08
N ILE A 159 10.39 -18.83 9.34
CA ILE A 159 10.67 -19.88 10.31
C ILE A 159 9.32 -20.22 10.93
N ASN A 160 8.76 -21.39 10.66
CA ASN A 160 7.46 -21.86 11.23
C ASN A 160 6.29 -20.86 11.12
N GLY A 161 6.16 -20.14 9.98
CA GLY A 161 5.09 -19.17 9.79
C GLY A 161 5.34 -17.79 10.41
N LYS A 162 6.44 -17.60 11.13
CA LYS A 162 6.84 -16.34 11.79
C LYS A 162 7.95 -15.64 11.02
N VAL A 163 8.06 -14.31 11.16
CA VAL A 163 9.06 -13.46 10.46
C VAL A 163 9.96 -12.80 11.48
N LEU A 164 11.26 -13.01 11.34
CA LEU A 164 12.25 -12.29 12.10
C LEU A 164 12.53 -10.91 11.45
N TYR A 165 12.37 -9.84 12.23
CA TYR A 165 12.56 -8.44 11.79
C TYR A 165 13.95 -7.94 12.15
N LYS A 166 14.97 -8.40 11.41
CA LYS A 166 16.39 -8.08 11.71
C LYS A 166 16.70 -6.57 11.71
N ASP A 167 15.90 -5.80 10.96
CA ASP A 167 16.11 -4.35 10.84
C ASP A 167 15.51 -3.55 12.02
N TYR A 168 14.85 -4.23 12.97
CA TYR A 168 14.21 -3.60 14.12
C TYR A 168 15.18 -3.33 15.26
N ILE A 169 16.14 -4.23 15.48
CA ILE A 169 17.21 -4.09 16.49
C ILE A 169 18.59 -4.18 15.86
N LYS A 170 19.62 -3.73 16.59
CA LYS A 170 21.01 -3.78 16.14
C LYS A 170 21.80 -4.96 16.71
N SER A 171 21.32 -5.55 17.82
CA SER A 171 22.01 -6.65 18.48
C SER A 171 21.88 -7.95 17.69
N ASP A 172 22.97 -8.37 17.03
CA ASP A 172 23.05 -9.69 16.39
C ASP A 172 22.88 -10.82 17.41
N PHE A 173 23.32 -10.61 18.65
CA PHE A 173 23.19 -11.59 19.72
C PHE A 173 21.71 -11.84 20.06
N ASN A 174 20.95 -10.79 20.40
CA ASN A 174 19.52 -10.90 20.69
C ASN A 174 18.75 -11.41 19.47
N CYS A 175 19.14 -11.00 18.25
CA CYS A 175 18.56 -11.46 17.02
C CYS A 175 18.72 -12.98 16.84
N LYS A 176 19.90 -13.54 17.18
CA LYS A 176 20.17 -14.96 17.10
C LYS A 176 19.38 -15.76 18.14
N ILE A 177 19.28 -15.26 19.37
CA ILE A 177 18.45 -15.88 20.41
C ILE A 177 17.01 -16.04 19.95
N ILE A 178 16.41 -14.97 19.44
CA ILE A 178 15.02 -15.00 18.96
C ILE A 178 14.87 -15.91 17.75
N GLU A 179 15.85 -15.94 16.82
CA GLU A 179 15.86 -16.90 15.72
C GLU A 179 15.85 -18.35 16.24
N ASP A 180 16.60 -18.66 17.29
CA ASP A 180 16.70 -19.99 17.88
C ASP A 180 15.41 -20.35 18.66
N ILE A 181 14.82 -19.41 19.39
CA ILE A 181 13.50 -19.59 20.01
C ILE A 181 12.45 -19.94 18.95
N LEU A 182 12.42 -19.20 17.84
CA LEU A 182 11.47 -19.46 16.72
C LEU A 182 11.65 -20.83 16.07
N LYS A 183 12.85 -21.42 16.12
CA LYS A 183 13.13 -22.78 15.61
C LYS A 183 12.68 -23.86 16.59
N CYS A 184 12.78 -23.59 17.89
CA CYS A 184 12.55 -24.57 18.96
C CYS A 184 11.09 -24.61 19.43
N THR A 185 10.34 -23.52 19.24
CA THR A 185 8.94 -23.41 19.67
C THR A 185 7.99 -23.69 18.51
N ASN A 186 6.94 -24.45 18.80
CA ASN A 186 5.83 -24.68 17.87
C ASN A 186 4.84 -23.50 17.87
N GLN A 187 3.54 -23.73 17.88
CA GLN A 187 2.56 -22.67 18.09
C GLN A 187 2.70 -22.14 19.53
N ILE A 188 2.90 -20.81 19.65
CA ILE A 188 3.02 -20.13 20.95
C ILE A 188 1.71 -19.39 21.20
N THR A 189 1.12 -19.60 22.36
CA THR A 189 -0.10 -18.93 22.84
C THR A 189 0.22 -17.51 23.31
N GLU A 190 -0.80 -16.68 23.49
CA GLU A 190 -0.63 -15.33 24.05
C GLU A 190 -0.10 -15.38 25.48
N ASP A 191 -0.56 -16.34 26.28
CA ASP A 191 -0.10 -16.53 27.67
C ASP A 191 1.38 -16.92 27.74
N GLU A 192 1.82 -17.80 26.84
CA GLU A 192 3.24 -18.16 26.71
C GLU A 192 4.09 -16.96 26.28
N ILE A 193 3.59 -16.12 25.36
CA ILE A 193 4.28 -14.87 24.96
C ILE A 193 4.38 -13.93 26.15
N ARG A 194 3.32 -13.73 26.93
CA ARG A 194 3.32 -12.85 28.12
C ARG A 194 4.32 -13.35 29.17
N LEU A 195 4.42 -14.66 29.38
CA LEU A 195 5.38 -15.24 30.32
C LEU A 195 6.85 -15.04 29.85
N ILE A 196 7.15 -15.28 28.58
CA ILE A 196 8.47 -15.03 27.99
C ILE A 196 8.85 -13.54 28.11
N LEU A 197 7.90 -12.65 27.83
CA LEU A 197 8.13 -11.20 27.92
C LEU A 197 8.38 -10.77 29.38
N ALA A 198 7.64 -11.34 30.34
CA ALA A 198 7.87 -11.06 31.77
C ALA A 198 9.25 -11.55 32.22
N ASP A 199 9.65 -12.77 31.84
CA ASP A 199 10.99 -13.29 32.13
C ASP A 199 12.10 -12.40 31.56
N PHE A 200 12.00 -12.03 30.29
CA PHE A 200 12.99 -11.17 29.65
C PHE A 200 12.99 -9.75 30.23
N ALA A 201 11.83 -9.20 30.62
CA ALA A 201 11.77 -7.92 31.32
C ALA A 201 12.52 -7.97 32.66
N ILE A 202 12.37 -9.05 33.43
CA ILE A 202 13.10 -9.28 34.67
C ILE A 202 14.61 -9.35 34.42
N GLN A 203 15.06 -10.07 33.38
CA GLN A 203 16.47 -10.12 32.99
C GLN A 203 17.03 -8.73 32.63
N LEU A 204 16.27 -7.91 31.89
CA LEU A 204 16.70 -6.56 31.56
C LEU A 204 16.76 -5.66 32.79
N TYR A 205 15.81 -5.80 33.72
CA TYR A 205 15.82 -5.08 34.99
C TYR A 205 17.06 -5.45 35.82
N GLU A 206 17.31 -6.75 36.02
CA GLU A 206 18.48 -7.27 36.75
C GLU A 206 19.80 -6.69 36.18
N LYS A 207 19.95 -6.72 34.86
CA LYS A 207 21.14 -6.20 34.17
C LYS A 207 21.22 -4.68 34.23
N SER A 208 20.13 -3.98 34.23
CA SER A 208 20.05 -2.51 34.34
C SER A 208 20.41 -2.04 35.76
N MET A 209 19.83 -2.70 36.78
CA MET A 209 20.02 -2.34 38.20
C MET A 209 21.25 -2.95 38.81
N LYS A 210 21.89 -3.92 38.14
CA LYS A 210 23.00 -4.74 38.70
C LYS A 210 22.64 -5.41 40.02
N THR A 211 21.39 -5.90 40.13
CA THR A 211 20.81 -6.55 41.29
C THR A 211 20.46 -7.99 40.96
N SER A 212 20.43 -8.88 41.95
CA SER A 212 19.98 -10.25 41.74
C SER A 212 18.49 -10.35 41.98
N VAL A 213 17.77 -11.06 41.13
CA VAL A 213 16.30 -11.23 41.14
C VAL A 213 15.94 -12.72 41.16
N SER A 214 14.90 -13.07 41.84
CA SER A 214 14.40 -14.46 41.88
C SER A 214 13.34 -14.73 40.82
N LYS A 215 13.76 -15.17 39.63
CA LYS A 215 12.86 -15.59 38.54
C LYS A 215 11.92 -16.73 38.94
N GLU A 216 12.35 -17.59 39.87
CA GLU A 216 11.51 -18.71 40.36
C GLU A 216 10.19 -18.24 40.95
N LEU A 217 10.12 -17.03 41.50
CA LEU A 217 8.90 -16.46 42.04
C LEU A 217 7.85 -16.27 40.95
N LEU A 218 8.25 -15.80 39.76
CA LEU A 218 7.35 -15.62 38.62
C LEU A 218 6.68 -16.96 38.23
N TYR A 219 7.46 -18.04 38.17
CA TYR A 219 6.92 -19.37 37.80
C TYR A 219 6.03 -19.98 38.87
N LYS A 220 6.12 -19.48 40.11
CA LYS A 220 5.21 -19.83 41.21
C LYS A 220 3.98 -18.91 41.29
N GLY A 221 3.79 -18.03 40.28
CA GLY A 221 2.65 -17.10 40.23
C GLY A 221 2.81 -15.85 41.10
N ASN A 222 4.05 -15.54 41.55
CA ASN A 222 4.33 -14.37 42.36
C ASN A 222 5.03 -13.29 41.49
N SER A 223 4.43 -12.13 41.35
CA SER A 223 4.97 -11.01 40.60
C SER A 223 5.89 -10.09 41.41
N ASN A 224 6.02 -10.30 42.73
CA ASN A 224 6.95 -9.58 43.58
C ASN A 224 8.37 -10.13 43.44
N VAL A 225 8.98 -9.91 42.30
CA VAL A 225 10.25 -10.50 41.87
C VAL A 225 11.45 -9.60 42.13
N THR A 226 11.21 -8.33 42.43
CA THR A 226 12.23 -7.29 42.67
C THR A 226 11.90 -6.46 43.92
N ASP A 227 12.81 -5.58 44.32
CA ASP A 227 12.61 -4.55 45.35
C ASP A 227 11.77 -3.36 44.87
N SER A 228 11.60 -3.16 43.56
CA SER A 228 10.80 -2.08 43.00
C SER A 228 9.33 -2.44 42.95
N SER A 229 8.50 -1.77 43.75
CA SER A 229 7.05 -1.93 43.72
C SER A 229 6.42 -1.50 42.39
N VAL A 230 7.01 -0.51 41.71
CA VAL A 230 6.57 -0.05 40.39
C VAL A 230 6.83 -1.13 39.34
N PHE A 231 8.05 -1.66 39.29
CA PHE A 231 8.38 -2.73 38.34
C PHE A 231 7.57 -4.00 38.60
N ASN A 232 7.41 -4.40 39.86
CA ASN A 232 6.56 -5.55 40.24
C ASN A 232 5.09 -5.36 39.77
N SER A 233 4.57 -4.13 39.80
CA SER A 233 3.24 -3.84 39.25
C SER A 233 3.19 -4.04 37.72
N LEU A 234 4.23 -3.65 36.98
CA LEU A 234 4.30 -3.85 35.53
C LEU A 234 4.38 -5.34 35.17
N ILE A 235 5.16 -6.12 35.93
CA ILE A 235 5.23 -7.58 35.74
C ILE A 235 3.88 -8.22 36.10
N SER A 236 3.22 -7.77 37.18
CA SER A 236 1.88 -8.23 37.55
C SER A 236 0.87 -8.02 36.44
N ASP A 237 0.87 -6.85 35.81
CA ASP A 237 -0.03 -6.55 34.69
C ASP A 237 0.30 -7.37 33.46
N MET A 238 1.59 -7.65 33.18
CA MET A 238 1.99 -8.50 32.05
C MET A 238 1.43 -9.92 32.17
N VAL A 239 1.40 -10.48 33.39
CA VAL A 239 0.94 -11.85 33.65
C VAL A 239 -0.45 -11.95 34.29
N LYS A 240 -1.20 -10.84 34.40
CA LYS A 240 -2.45 -10.72 35.16
C LYS A 240 -3.49 -11.80 34.87
N ASN A 241 -3.63 -12.21 33.63
CA ASN A 241 -4.63 -13.20 33.21
C ASN A 241 -3.97 -14.53 32.76
N VAL A 242 -2.67 -14.68 33.01
CA VAL A 242 -1.92 -15.87 32.61
C VAL A 242 -2.16 -16.99 33.63
N ASN A 243 -2.75 -18.09 33.18
CA ASN A 243 -2.85 -19.28 34.00
C ASN A 243 -1.62 -20.17 33.84
N ILE A 244 -0.59 -19.91 34.68
CA ILE A 244 0.71 -20.58 34.60
C ILE A 244 0.57 -22.09 34.70
N SER A 245 -0.41 -22.62 35.46
CA SER A 245 -0.65 -24.06 35.58
C SER A 245 -1.15 -24.72 34.29
N GLN A 246 -1.67 -23.94 33.33
CA GLN A 246 -2.16 -24.44 32.04
C GLN A 246 -1.15 -24.22 30.90
N ILE A 247 -0.05 -23.54 31.16
CA ILE A 247 1.01 -23.32 30.15
C ILE A 247 1.79 -24.62 29.94
N ASP A 248 2.04 -24.96 28.66
CA ASP A 248 2.99 -26.01 28.33
C ASP A 248 4.42 -25.46 28.47
N LEU A 249 4.93 -25.52 29.72
CA LEU A 249 6.29 -25.08 30.04
C LEU A 249 7.36 -25.80 29.20
N LYS A 250 7.10 -27.02 28.71
CA LYS A 250 8.05 -27.77 27.86
C LYS A 250 8.18 -27.10 26.49
N ASN A 251 7.09 -26.50 25.97
CA ASN A 251 7.10 -25.80 24.70
C ASN A 251 7.98 -24.54 24.73
N ILE A 252 8.01 -23.83 25.85
CA ILE A 252 8.74 -22.59 26.04
C ILE A 252 9.99 -22.71 26.91
N GLN A 253 10.29 -23.90 27.48
CA GLN A 253 11.42 -24.11 28.38
C GLN A 253 12.72 -23.57 27.80
N LYS A 254 13.02 -23.90 26.55
CA LYS A 254 14.21 -23.37 25.88
C LYS A 254 14.22 -21.84 25.77
N ALA A 255 13.04 -21.22 25.58
CA ALA A 255 12.96 -19.76 25.52
C ALA A 255 13.31 -19.13 26.87
N LEU A 256 12.91 -19.76 27.98
CA LEU A 256 13.17 -19.30 29.33
C LEU A 256 14.61 -19.57 29.82
N GLU A 257 15.34 -20.50 29.17
CA GLU A 257 16.75 -20.79 29.39
C GLU A 257 17.70 -19.76 28.75
N TYR A 258 17.23 -19.00 27.74
CA TYR A 258 18.05 -17.99 27.08
C TYR A 258 18.24 -16.74 27.94
N GLU A 259 19.44 -16.18 27.85
CA GLU A 259 19.76 -14.88 28.43
C GLU A 259 19.91 -13.84 27.34
N ILE A 260 19.04 -12.80 27.37
CA ILE A 260 19.13 -11.66 26.46
C ILE A 260 20.11 -10.60 26.95
N GLN A 261 20.71 -9.85 26.02
CA GLN A 261 21.58 -8.74 26.35
C GLN A 261 20.80 -7.44 26.52
N LEU A 262 21.14 -6.67 27.56
CA LEU A 262 20.69 -5.29 27.67
C LEU A 262 21.50 -4.43 26.68
N VAL A 263 20.84 -3.88 25.69
CA VAL A 263 21.43 -2.95 24.72
C VAL A 263 20.80 -1.57 24.95
N PRO A 264 21.60 -0.55 25.29
CA PRO A 264 21.08 0.78 25.58
C PRO A 264 20.28 1.36 24.42
N TYR A 265 19.11 1.89 24.70
CA TYR A 265 18.21 2.50 23.72
C TYR A 265 17.76 1.58 22.56
N GLU A 266 17.59 0.29 22.85
CA GLU A 266 17.06 -0.71 21.94
C GLU A 266 15.76 -1.30 22.50
N ASP A 267 14.73 -1.42 21.69
CA ASP A 267 13.47 -2.06 22.05
C ASP A 267 13.56 -3.59 21.91
N THR A 268 14.35 -4.21 22.79
CA THR A 268 14.55 -5.67 22.77
C THR A 268 13.24 -6.42 23.07
N LEU A 269 12.43 -5.98 24.04
CA LEU A 269 11.15 -6.62 24.36
C LEU A 269 10.15 -6.50 23.21
N GLY A 270 10.09 -5.35 22.57
CA GLY A 270 9.28 -5.16 21.38
C GLY A 270 9.72 -6.09 20.25
N PHE A 271 11.02 -6.26 20.02
CA PHE A 271 11.55 -7.20 19.02
C PHE A 271 11.12 -8.64 19.31
N VAL A 272 11.20 -9.07 20.57
CA VAL A 272 10.69 -10.40 21.02
C VAL A 272 9.22 -10.53 20.66
N TYR A 273 8.40 -9.59 21.13
CA TYR A 273 6.96 -9.61 20.92
C TYR A 273 6.58 -9.68 19.45
N ILE A 274 7.13 -8.78 18.63
CA ILE A 274 6.82 -8.75 17.20
C ILE A 274 7.28 -10.01 16.46
N SER A 275 8.35 -10.65 16.91
CA SER A 275 8.87 -11.87 16.29
C SER A 275 8.06 -13.10 16.67
N LEU A 276 7.49 -13.15 17.88
CA LEU A 276 6.68 -14.27 18.37
C LEU A 276 5.22 -14.23 17.87
N GLN A 277 4.73 -13.05 17.46
CA GLN A 277 3.36 -12.90 16.93
C GLN A 277 3.15 -13.56 15.56
N ASP A 278 1.94 -14.05 15.30
CA ASP A 278 1.53 -14.56 13.99
C ASP A 278 1.38 -13.39 12.96
N ILE A 279 1.87 -13.62 11.74
CA ILE A 279 1.79 -12.68 10.63
C ILE A 279 0.34 -12.31 10.28
N ASN A 280 -0.60 -13.22 10.45
CA ASN A 280 -2.01 -12.98 10.11
C ASN A 280 -2.68 -11.99 11.06
N ARG A 281 -2.36 -12.02 12.35
CA ARG A 281 -2.88 -11.07 13.35
C ARG A 281 -2.46 -9.63 13.00
N ARG A 282 -1.20 -9.42 12.58
CA ARG A 282 -0.66 -8.10 12.20
C ARG A 282 -1.28 -7.50 10.96
N LYS A 283 -1.58 -8.33 9.94
CA LYS A 283 -2.24 -7.84 8.72
C LYS A 283 -3.66 -7.35 8.95
N VAL A 284 -4.30 -7.84 10.01
CA VAL A 284 -5.64 -7.43 10.40
C VAL A 284 -5.62 -6.08 11.10
N THR A 285 -4.59 -5.82 11.90
CA THR A 285 -4.44 -4.58 12.68
C THR A 285 -3.74 -3.44 11.90
N GLY A 286 -3.15 -3.73 10.72
CA GLY A 286 -2.39 -2.74 9.95
C GLY A 286 -1.09 -2.30 10.63
N ALA A 287 -0.65 -3.00 11.67
CA ALA A 287 0.54 -2.67 12.44
C ALA A 287 1.82 -3.04 11.67
N TYR A 288 2.61 -2.05 11.32
CA TYR A 288 3.94 -2.19 10.73
C TYR A 288 4.99 -1.63 11.69
N TYR A 289 5.98 -2.45 12.02
CA TYR A 289 7.04 -2.06 12.93
C TYR A 289 8.14 -1.29 12.20
N THR A 290 8.48 -0.13 12.72
CA THR A 290 9.37 0.82 12.07
C THR A 290 10.84 0.44 12.33
N PRO A 291 11.68 0.24 11.28
CA PRO A 291 13.10 0.01 11.44
C PRO A 291 13.79 1.15 12.21
N GLN A 292 14.79 0.80 13.04
CA GLN A 292 15.51 1.77 13.89
C GLN A 292 16.12 2.94 13.09
N GLU A 293 16.61 2.67 11.87
CA GLU A 293 17.14 3.72 11.01
C GLU A 293 16.09 4.75 10.60
N THR A 294 14.86 4.30 10.36
CA THR A 294 13.73 5.17 10.02
C THR A 294 13.31 6.02 11.21
N VAL A 295 13.29 5.44 12.42
CA VAL A 295 13.05 6.16 13.68
C VAL A 295 14.08 7.26 13.86
N ASN A 296 15.38 6.92 13.78
CA ASN A 296 16.47 7.89 13.91
C ASN A 296 16.33 9.02 12.88
N LYS A 297 16.09 8.67 11.61
CA LYS A 297 15.95 9.64 10.52
C LYS A 297 14.81 10.62 10.73
N LEU A 298 13.66 10.16 11.25
CA LEU A 298 12.54 11.03 11.58
C LEU A 298 12.92 12.02 12.69
N ILE A 299 13.49 11.51 13.80
CA ILE A 299 13.86 12.33 14.96
C ILE A 299 14.96 13.33 14.57
N ASP A 300 15.98 12.92 13.80
CA ASP A 300 17.04 13.81 13.32
C ASP A 300 16.49 14.91 12.40
N SER A 301 15.55 14.58 11.51
CA SER A 301 14.90 15.58 10.65
C SER A 301 14.08 16.58 11.45
N LEU A 302 13.40 16.11 12.51
CA LEU A 302 12.64 16.96 13.41
C LEU A 302 13.56 17.90 14.19
N LYS A 303 14.69 17.41 14.76
CA LYS A 303 15.67 18.20 15.50
C LYS A 303 16.35 19.29 14.68
N LEU A 304 16.49 19.09 13.36
CA LEU A 304 16.98 20.13 12.45
C LEU A 304 16.00 21.29 12.29
N SER A 305 14.72 21.04 12.54
CA SER A 305 13.64 22.01 12.36
C SER A 305 13.14 22.61 13.67
N PHE A 306 13.32 21.89 14.80
CA PHE A 306 12.74 22.25 16.07
C PHE A 306 13.51 21.67 17.27
N ASP A 307 13.75 22.47 18.32
CA ASP A 307 14.33 21.97 19.57
C ASP A 307 13.28 21.21 20.39
N ILE A 308 13.45 19.88 20.48
CA ILE A 308 12.51 18.97 21.14
C ILE A 308 12.82 18.66 22.60
N LYS A 309 14.00 19.05 23.14
CA LYS A 309 14.51 18.54 24.42
C LYS A 309 13.58 18.77 25.62
N ASN A 310 12.96 19.94 25.69
CA ASN A 310 12.08 20.31 26.80
C ASN A 310 10.61 20.45 26.35
N LYS A 311 10.21 19.71 25.31
CA LYS A 311 8.89 19.78 24.71
C LYS A 311 8.09 18.54 25.05
N SER A 312 6.77 18.70 25.15
CA SER A 312 5.83 17.59 25.23
C SER A 312 5.75 16.89 23.87
N VAL A 313 6.00 15.59 23.85
CA VAL A 313 6.02 14.78 22.61
C VAL A 313 5.10 13.59 22.79
N CYS A 314 4.24 13.34 21.80
CA CYS A 314 3.30 12.22 21.80
C CYS A 314 3.44 11.36 20.56
N ASP A 315 3.38 10.04 20.76
CA ASP A 315 3.13 9.06 19.70
C ASP A 315 1.76 8.44 19.90
N LEU A 316 0.83 8.71 18.98
CA LEU A 316 -0.57 8.29 19.05
C LEU A 316 -0.81 6.84 18.62
N CYS A 317 0.24 6.11 18.25
CA CYS A 317 0.22 4.71 17.83
C CYS A 317 1.58 4.07 18.15
N CYS A 318 2.03 4.23 19.42
CA CYS A 318 3.41 4.06 19.83
C CYS A 318 3.92 2.60 19.79
N GLY A 319 3.00 1.62 19.68
CA GLY A 319 3.37 0.21 19.77
C GLY A 319 4.14 -0.07 21.05
N THR A 320 5.26 -0.78 20.94
CA THR A 320 6.14 -1.12 22.05
C THR A 320 7.08 0.01 22.49
N GLY A 321 6.98 1.19 21.85
CA GLY A 321 7.71 2.39 22.24
C GLY A 321 9.01 2.65 21.50
N ASN A 322 9.22 2.11 20.31
CA ASN A 322 10.47 2.30 19.56
C ASN A 322 10.78 3.79 19.27
N PHE A 323 9.77 4.60 18.89
CA PHE A 323 9.93 6.06 18.75
C PHE A 323 10.20 6.73 20.11
N LEU A 324 9.51 6.28 21.18
CA LEU A 324 9.66 6.83 22.52
C LEU A 324 11.11 6.65 23.03
N ILE A 325 11.68 5.44 22.84
CA ILE A 325 13.09 5.14 23.16
C ILE A 325 14.03 6.05 22.34
N GLY A 326 13.75 6.24 21.06
CA GLY A 326 14.50 7.13 20.18
C GLY A 326 14.49 8.58 20.64
N LEU A 327 13.38 9.06 21.19
CA LEU A 327 13.25 10.40 21.78
C LEU A 327 14.11 10.55 23.04
N VAL A 328 14.07 9.57 23.96
CA VAL A 328 14.93 9.57 25.16
C VAL A 328 16.41 9.60 24.77
N LYS A 329 16.81 8.76 23.82
CA LYS A 329 18.16 8.76 23.25
C LYS A 329 18.56 10.12 22.68
N SER A 330 17.61 10.89 22.18
CA SER A 330 17.83 12.23 21.62
C SER A 330 17.80 13.36 22.66
N GLY A 331 17.67 13.00 23.94
CA GLY A 331 17.73 13.92 25.08
C GLY A 331 16.39 14.49 25.54
N VAL A 332 15.26 13.92 25.07
CA VAL A 332 13.94 14.26 25.63
C VAL A 332 13.77 13.50 26.96
N LYS A 333 13.33 14.19 28.00
CA LYS A 333 13.04 13.54 29.29
C LYS A 333 11.82 12.65 29.18
N VAL A 334 11.84 11.47 29.82
CA VAL A 334 10.71 10.54 29.82
C VAL A 334 9.44 11.21 30.32
N SER A 335 9.56 12.11 31.30
CA SER A 335 8.44 12.90 31.85
C SER A 335 7.71 13.79 30.83
N ASN A 336 8.28 14.03 29.67
CA ASN A 336 7.69 14.84 28.61
C ASN A 336 7.18 13.97 27.43
N ILE A 337 7.27 12.65 27.57
CA ILE A 337 6.93 11.70 26.50
C ILE A 337 5.60 11.04 26.83
N TYR A 338 4.73 10.98 25.82
CA TYR A 338 3.41 10.37 25.89
C TYR A 338 3.28 9.35 24.75
N GLY A 339 2.55 8.26 25.00
CA GLY A 339 2.30 7.24 24.03
C GLY A 339 0.92 6.62 24.20
N GLN A 340 0.25 6.34 23.10
CA GLN A 340 -1.01 5.62 23.10
C GLN A 340 -0.97 4.52 22.03
N ASP A 341 -1.55 3.36 22.36
CA ASP A 341 -1.76 2.28 21.40
C ASP A 341 -2.97 1.45 21.80
N ILE A 342 -3.61 0.81 20.83
CA ILE A 342 -4.76 -0.04 21.08
C ILE A 342 -4.36 -1.45 21.61
N ASP A 343 -3.10 -1.85 21.38
CA ASP A 343 -2.59 -3.17 21.79
C ASP A 343 -2.06 -3.13 23.22
N GLU A 344 -2.76 -3.83 24.13
CA GLU A 344 -2.44 -3.88 25.55
C GLU A 344 -1.00 -4.35 25.82
N ILE A 345 -0.56 -5.40 25.14
CA ILE A 345 0.79 -5.96 25.37
C ILE A 345 1.85 -4.96 24.91
N SER A 346 1.62 -4.29 23.80
CA SER A 346 2.52 -3.23 23.31
C SER A 346 2.68 -2.11 24.33
N ILE A 347 1.59 -1.64 24.93
CA ILE A 347 1.64 -0.58 25.95
C ILE A 347 2.31 -1.06 27.23
N LEU A 348 2.10 -2.31 27.64
CA LEU A 348 2.85 -2.86 28.80
C LEU A 348 4.34 -2.90 28.54
N ILE A 349 4.76 -3.29 27.33
CA ILE A 349 6.19 -3.25 26.93
C ILE A 349 6.70 -1.80 26.91
N ALA A 350 5.94 -0.86 26.34
CA ALA A 350 6.32 0.54 26.33
C ALA A 350 6.54 1.11 27.74
N ARG A 351 5.65 0.77 28.70
CA ARG A 351 5.80 1.17 30.11
C ARG A 351 7.08 0.58 30.72
N ILE A 352 7.35 -0.71 30.47
CA ILE A 352 8.57 -1.37 30.96
C ILE A 352 9.81 -0.71 30.35
N ASN A 353 9.83 -0.47 29.05
CA ASN A 353 10.91 0.20 28.36
C ASN A 353 11.18 1.60 28.93
N MET A 354 10.13 2.38 29.17
CA MET A 354 10.27 3.74 29.75
C MET A 354 10.75 3.68 31.19
N PHE A 355 10.26 2.75 32.01
CA PHE A 355 10.74 2.53 33.36
C PHE A 355 12.22 2.14 33.40
N LEU A 356 12.66 1.26 32.51
CA LEU A 356 14.08 0.85 32.44
C LEU A 356 15.01 2.01 31.99
N LEU A 357 14.48 3.02 31.30
CA LEU A 357 15.23 4.23 30.91
C LEU A 357 15.25 5.30 32.01
N ASP A 358 14.23 5.35 32.87
CA ASP A 358 14.17 6.23 34.04
C ASP A 358 13.42 5.53 35.19
N THR A 359 14.19 4.96 36.11
CA THR A 359 13.67 4.16 37.24
C THR A 359 13.05 5.01 38.37
N ASN A 360 13.12 6.33 38.28
CA ASN A 360 12.45 7.24 39.22
C ASN A 360 10.99 7.49 38.86
N LEU A 361 10.49 6.95 37.76
CA LEU A 361 9.11 7.10 37.35
C LEU A 361 8.16 6.42 38.33
N THR A 362 7.07 7.11 38.66
CA THR A 362 6.00 6.53 39.47
C THR A 362 5.07 5.68 38.61
N LYS A 363 4.32 4.78 39.27
CA LYS A 363 3.26 4.02 38.61
C LYS A 363 2.24 4.95 37.95
N GLU A 364 1.79 5.98 38.64
CA GLU A 364 0.85 6.97 38.16
C GLU A 364 1.34 7.60 36.85
N HIS A 365 2.62 8.04 36.81
CA HIS A 365 3.21 8.62 35.60
C HIS A 365 3.17 7.64 34.43
N LEU A 366 3.58 6.39 34.61
CA LEU A 366 3.60 5.36 33.55
C LEU A 366 2.21 5.08 32.99
N TYR A 367 1.17 5.11 33.83
CA TYR A 367 -0.20 4.77 33.41
C TYR A 367 -0.98 5.95 32.83
N THR A 368 -0.58 7.19 33.16
CA THR A 368 -1.18 8.41 32.62
C THR A 368 -0.51 8.85 31.32
N HIS A 369 0.78 8.56 31.14
CA HIS A 369 1.53 8.95 29.96
C HIS A 369 1.52 7.87 28.85
N PHE A 370 1.44 6.57 29.22
CA PHE A 370 1.40 5.47 28.25
C PHE A 370 0.08 4.73 28.38
N VAL A 371 -0.88 5.08 27.51
CA VAL A 371 -2.29 4.73 27.62
C VAL A 371 -2.67 3.65 26.61
N CYS A 372 -3.35 2.58 27.09
CA CYS A 372 -3.97 1.60 26.21
C CYS A 372 -5.37 2.05 25.81
N GLY A 373 -5.63 2.21 24.51
CA GLY A 373 -6.93 2.60 23.99
C GLY A 373 -6.91 3.03 22.54
N ASP A 374 -8.11 3.08 21.95
CA ASP A 374 -8.28 3.54 20.57
C ASP A 374 -8.17 5.08 20.52
N THR A 375 -7.12 5.56 19.90
CA THR A 375 -6.80 6.98 19.71
C THR A 375 -7.89 7.77 18.98
N LEU A 376 -8.59 7.13 18.05
CA LEU A 376 -9.62 7.79 17.26
C LEU A 376 -10.92 7.99 18.05
N SER A 377 -11.14 7.18 19.08
CA SER A 377 -12.31 7.27 19.97
C SER A 377 -12.04 8.12 21.20
N LYS A 378 -10.89 7.91 21.86
CA LYS A 378 -10.50 8.63 23.09
C LYS A 378 -8.99 8.76 23.15
N THR A 379 -8.51 9.97 23.40
CA THR A 379 -7.08 10.28 23.54
C THR A 379 -6.85 11.23 24.72
N PHE A 380 -5.63 11.71 24.85
CA PHE A 380 -5.24 12.68 25.87
C PHE A 380 -6.06 13.98 25.78
N GLU A 381 -6.30 14.62 26.90
CA GLU A 381 -6.93 15.95 26.96
C GLU A 381 -5.92 17.06 26.64
N ASN A 382 -4.63 16.79 26.86
CA ASN A 382 -3.55 17.74 26.63
C ASN A 382 -3.24 17.91 25.13
N LYS A 383 -2.74 19.09 24.77
CA LYS A 383 -2.10 19.34 23.49
C LYS A 383 -0.59 19.14 23.61
N PHE A 384 0.07 18.84 22.50
CA PHE A 384 1.49 18.52 22.45
C PHE A 384 2.26 19.47 21.54
N SER A 385 3.50 19.76 21.92
CA SER A 385 4.42 20.51 21.04
C SER A 385 4.83 19.70 19.82
N VAL A 386 4.85 18.37 19.94
CA VAL A 386 5.17 17.44 18.85
C VAL A 386 4.27 16.21 18.91
N VAL A 387 3.72 15.84 17.75
CA VAL A 387 3.11 14.52 17.53
C VAL A 387 3.91 13.82 16.44
N LEU A 388 4.38 12.62 16.72
CA LEU A 388 5.19 11.83 15.78
C LEU A 388 4.80 10.35 15.79
N GLY A 389 5.28 9.57 14.84
CA GLY A 389 5.08 8.12 14.84
C GLY A 389 4.93 7.54 13.43
N ASN A 390 4.47 6.30 13.40
CA ASN A 390 4.12 5.57 12.18
C ASN A 390 2.67 5.08 12.30
N PRO A 391 1.67 5.88 11.88
CA PRO A 391 0.26 5.49 12.01
C PRO A 391 -0.06 4.20 11.25
N PRO A 392 -1.10 3.45 11.64
CA PRO A 392 -1.46 2.19 11.01
C PRO A 392 -1.86 2.40 9.54
N TRP A 393 -1.45 1.46 8.62
CA TRP A 393 -1.74 1.53 7.19
C TRP A 393 -2.69 0.43 6.74
N GLY A 394 -3.73 0.81 5.99
CA GLY A 394 -4.61 -0.17 5.34
C GLY A 394 -5.48 -0.96 6.32
N TYR A 395 -5.83 -0.39 7.45
CA TYR A 395 -6.81 -0.98 8.36
C TYR A 395 -8.18 -1.02 7.68
N ASN A 396 -8.85 -2.16 7.77
CA ASN A 396 -10.15 -2.36 7.13
C ASN A 396 -11.27 -2.08 8.11
N TYR A 397 -11.79 -0.87 8.09
CA TYR A 397 -12.98 -0.50 8.86
C TYR A 397 -14.23 -1.22 8.31
N ASN A 398 -15.12 -1.65 9.18
CA ASN A 398 -16.43 -2.13 8.78
C ASN A 398 -17.37 -0.96 8.40
N ILE A 399 -18.59 -1.26 7.93
CA ILE A 399 -19.51 -0.23 7.43
C ILE A 399 -19.96 0.71 8.55
N ASP A 400 -20.17 0.19 9.76
CA ASP A 400 -20.68 0.98 10.87
C ASP A 400 -19.56 1.84 11.49
N GLU A 401 -18.35 1.29 11.63
CA GLU A 401 -17.15 2.07 11.97
C GLU A 401 -16.90 3.21 10.96
N THR A 402 -17.02 2.90 9.65
CA THR A 402 -16.83 3.91 8.60
C THR A 402 -17.83 5.06 8.70
N LYS A 403 -19.09 4.77 9.02
CA LYS A 403 -20.12 5.81 9.20
C LYS A 403 -19.80 6.69 10.41
N HIS A 404 -19.49 6.07 11.54
CA HIS A 404 -19.15 6.81 12.76
C HIS A 404 -17.91 7.70 12.58
N LEU A 405 -16.87 7.17 11.91
CA LEU A 405 -15.69 7.95 11.57
C LEU A 405 -16.00 9.11 10.62
N ALA A 406 -16.90 8.93 9.66
CA ALA A 406 -17.32 9.99 8.73
C ALA A 406 -18.13 11.12 9.41
N GLU A 407 -18.73 10.85 10.55
CA GLU A 407 -19.40 11.88 11.38
C GLU A 407 -18.37 12.74 12.15
N SER A 408 -17.21 12.18 12.48
CA SER A 408 -16.21 12.78 13.36
C SER A 408 -14.99 13.34 12.63
N TYR A 409 -14.63 12.78 11.46
CA TYR A 409 -13.40 13.10 10.72
C TYR A 409 -13.68 13.54 9.29
N VAL A 410 -13.16 14.70 8.88
CA VAL A 410 -13.29 15.21 7.51
C VAL A 410 -12.47 14.42 6.51
N THR A 411 -11.44 13.68 6.98
CA THR A 411 -10.62 12.78 6.15
C THR A 411 -11.28 11.45 5.88
N ALA A 412 -12.34 11.09 6.60
CA ALA A 412 -13.10 9.88 6.34
C ALA A 412 -13.88 10.00 5.04
N ASN A 413 -13.48 9.25 4.02
CA ASN A 413 -14.11 9.29 2.70
C ASN A 413 -15.20 8.20 2.58
N ALA A 414 -16.40 8.56 2.10
CA ALA A 414 -17.52 7.64 1.91
C ALA A 414 -17.21 6.43 0.98
N LYS A 415 -16.17 6.49 0.15
CA LYS A 415 -15.72 5.39 -0.73
C LYS A 415 -14.66 4.48 -0.14
N GLY A 416 -14.05 4.87 0.95
CA GLY A 416 -13.00 4.13 1.66
C GLY A 416 -12.34 5.05 2.68
N VAL A 417 -12.15 4.54 3.89
CA VAL A 417 -11.44 5.24 4.97
C VAL A 417 -10.04 4.64 5.04
N GLU A 418 -9.03 5.51 4.99
CA GLU A 418 -7.64 5.10 5.17
C GLU A 418 -7.17 5.54 6.55
N SER A 419 -6.65 4.60 7.31
CA SER A 419 -6.34 4.82 8.73
C SER A 419 -5.36 5.97 8.96
N TYR A 420 -4.27 6.04 8.20
CA TYR A 420 -3.29 7.10 8.40
C TYR A 420 -3.81 8.51 8.03
N ASP A 421 -4.85 8.64 7.19
CA ASP A 421 -5.50 9.93 6.92
C ASP A 421 -6.22 10.44 8.17
N LEU A 422 -6.90 9.55 8.91
CA LEU A 422 -7.54 9.85 10.19
C LEU A 422 -6.50 10.24 11.24
N PHE A 423 -5.37 9.53 11.30
CA PHE A 423 -4.29 9.85 12.24
C PHE A 423 -3.57 11.17 11.91
N ILE A 424 -3.51 11.60 10.64
CA ILE A 424 -3.05 12.95 10.27
C ILE A 424 -4.00 13.98 10.86
N GLU A 425 -5.33 13.83 10.68
CA GLU A 425 -6.33 14.74 11.23
C GLU A 425 -6.26 14.77 12.76
N LYS A 426 -6.26 13.60 13.40
CA LYS A 426 -6.15 13.47 14.86
C LYS A 426 -4.84 14.05 15.40
N GLY A 427 -3.72 13.77 14.73
CA GLY A 427 -2.42 14.31 15.12
C GLY A 427 -2.38 15.85 15.06
N LEU A 428 -2.98 16.45 14.04
CA LEU A 428 -3.09 17.92 13.94
C LEU A 428 -4.02 18.49 15.01
N GLU A 429 -5.11 17.79 15.34
CA GLU A 429 -6.00 18.16 16.45
C GLU A 429 -5.24 18.18 17.79
N MET A 430 -4.34 17.21 18.01
CA MET A 430 -3.61 17.05 19.26
C MET A 430 -2.43 18.03 19.41
N LEU A 431 -2.10 18.83 18.39
CA LEU A 431 -0.99 19.77 18.44
C LEU A 431 -1.38 21.12 19.09
N GLU A 432 -0.42 21.66 19.80
CA GLU A 432 -0.39 23.08 20.17
C GLU A 432 -0.30 23.97 18.91
N LYS A 433 -0.58 25.26 19.06
CA LYS A 433 -0.28 26.24 18.01
C LYS A 433 1.23 26.28 17.74
N ASN A 434 1.62 26.21 16.49
CA ASN A 434 3.01 26.09 16.03
C ASN A 434 3.71 24.76 16.40
N GLY A 435 2.99 23.76 16.92
CA GLY A 435 3.49 22.42 17.14
C GLY A 435 3.79 21.67 15.83
N TYR A 436 4.50 20.56 15.91
CA TYR A 436 4.99 19.81 14.76
C TYR A 436 4.35 18.42 14.67
N LEU A 437 3.84 18.08 13.49
CA LEU A 437 3.48 16.72 13.13
C LEU A 437 4.61 16.09 12.30
N ALA A 438 5.09 14.92 12.69
CA ALA A 438 6.13 14.18 11.96
C ALA A 438 5.76 12.69 11.84
N TYR A 439 5.30 12.27 10.67
CA TYR A 439 4.83 10.90 10.45
C TYR A 439 5.59 10.15 9.36
N VAL A 440 5.78 8.85 9.58
CA VAL A 440 6.15 7.90 8.52
C VAL A 440 4.89 7.46 7.80
N LEU A 441 4.79 7.74 6.51
CA LEU A 441 3.57 7.54 5.72
C LEU A 441 3.89 6.77 4.43
N PRO A 442 2.90 6.04 3.86
CA PRO A 442 3.02 5.60 2.47
C PRO A 442 3.21 6.79 1.53
N GLN A 443 4.10 6.66 0.55
CA GLN A 443 4.30 7.71 -0.47
C GLN A 443 3.00 8.05 -1.23
N ALA A 444 2.01 7.17 -1.21
CA ALA A 444 0.67 7.37 -1.76
C ALA A 444 -0.01 8.65 -1.25
N ILE A 445 0.27 9.08 -0.01
CA ILE A 445 -0.25 10.34 0.55
C ILE A 445 0.05 11.54 -0.37
N LEU A 446 1.16 11.51 -1.09
CA LEU A 446 1.60 12.65 -1.90
C LEU A 446 0.78 12.83 -3.18
N ASN A 447 0.15 11.77 -3.75
CA ASN A 447 -0.41 11.86 -5.10
C ASN A 447 -1.63 10.96 -5.40
N VAL A 448 -2.04 10.05 -4.50
CA VAL A 448 -3.20 9.20 -4.77
C VAL A 448 -4.49 9.93 -4.40
N LYS A 449 -5.50 9.82 -5.24
CA LYS A 449 -6.77 10.58 -5.13
C LYS A 449 -7.53 10.30 -3.83
N SER A 450 -7.47 9.10 -3.28
CA SER A 450 -8.14 8.75 -2.02
C SER A 450 -7.70 9.62 -0.83
N HIS A 451 -6.46 10.15 -0.86
CA HIS A 451 -5.87 10.97 0.20
C HIS A 451 -6.00 12.49 -0.05
N GLU A 452 -6.87 12.92 -0.96
CA GLU A 452 -7.03 14.33 -1.31
C GLU A 452 -7.56 15.15 -0.11
N SER A 453 -8.44 14.58 0.71
CA SER A 453 -8.96 15.22 1.92
C SER A 453 -7.86 15.50 2.94
N ALA A 454 -6.98 14.52 3.18
CA ALA A 454 -5.84 14.69 4.09
C ALA A 454 -4.84 15.73 3.55
N ARG A 455 -4.56 15.73 2.24
CA ARG A 455 -3.70 16.76 1.63
C ARG A 455 -4.30 18.15 1.72
N LYS A 456 -5.62 18.28 1.54
CA LYS A 456 -6.33 19.56 1.71
C LYS A 456 -6.21 20.07 3.15
N LEU A 457 -6.38 19.19 4.13
CA LEU A 457 -6.22 19.51 5.54
C LEU A 457 -4.81 20.01 5.86
N ILE A 458 -3.79 19.32 5.37
CA ILE A 458 -2.38 19.72 5.53
C ILE A 458 -2.14 21.09 4.91
N LEU A 459 -2.57 21.35 3.66
CA LEU A 459 -2.36 22.63 2.98
C LEU A 459 -3.06 23.80 3.68
N GLN A 460 -4.21 23.57 4.27
CA GLN A 460 -5.00 24.64 4.90
C GLN A 460 -4.53 24.99 6.29
N ASN A 461 -3.91 24.05 7.02
CA ASN A 461 -3.63 24.22 8.44
C ASN A 461 -2.16 24.16 8.81
N THR A 462 -1.27 23.83 7.86
CA THR A 462 0.15 23.61 8.20
C THR A 462 1.11 24.23 7.18
N ASP A 463 2.37 24.41 7.59
CA ASP A 463 3.49 24.72 6.72
C ASP A 463 4.44 23.51 6.63
N PHE A 464 4.99 23.22 5.45
CA PHE A 464 5.95 22.14 5.25
C PHE A 464 7.31 22.46 5.87
N LYS A 465 7.88 21.51 6.61
CA LYS A 465 9.19 21.65 7.26
C LYS A 465 10.24 20.67 6.71
N PHE A 466 9.86 19.42 6.53
CA PHE A 466 10.72 18.45 5.87
C PHE A 466 9.93 17.36 5.18
N LEU A 467 10.52 16.78 4.12
CA LEU A 467 10.00 15.62 3.41
C LEU A 467 11.14 14.71 2.99
N ASN A 468 11.23 13.52 3.58
CA ASN A 468 12.26 12.54 3.23
C ASN A 468 11.63 11.36 2.51
N TYR A 469 12.07 11.08 1.30
CA TYR A 469 11.65 9.91 0.53
C TYR A 469 12.51 8.71 0.93
N LEU A 470 11.90 7.69 1.51
CA LEU A 470 12.58 6.53 2.05
C LEU A 470 12.69 5.36 1.07
N GLY A 471 11.83 5.32 0.05
CA GLY A 471 11.66 4.11 -0.76
C GLY A 471 11.00 2.97 0.01
N ASN A 472 11.37 1.72 -0.29
CA ASN A 472 10.82 0.54 0.38
C ASN A 472 11.67 0.20 1.62
N VAL A 473 11.31 0.71 2.77
CA VAL A 473 12.03 0.50 4.05
C VAL A 473 11.46 -0.63 4.90
N PHE A 474 10.22 -1.05 4.64
CA PHE A 474 9.60 -2.12 5.43
C PHE A 474 9.86 -3.48 4.79
N SER A 475 10.49 -4.37 5.54
CA SER A 475 10.74 -5.74 5.13
C SER A 475 9.44 -6.44 4.72
N ASN A 476 9.43 -7.07 3.55
CA ASN A 476 8.26 -7.80 3.01
C ASN A 476 7.07 -6.97 2.50
N VAL A 477 7.15 -5.63 2.48
CA VAL A 477 6.11 -4.75 1.94
C VAL A 477 6.67 -3.93 0.80
N GLN A 478 6.08 -4.03 -0.40
CA GLN A 478 6.42 -3.14 -1.53
C GLN A 478 5.52 -1.89 -1.47
N CYS A 479 5.83 -1.04 -0.52
CA CYS A 479 5.15 0.22 -0.32
C CYS A 479 6.21 1.30 -0.08
N PRO A 480 6.57 2.09 -1.10
CA PRO A 480 7.46 3.23 -0.92
C PRO A 480 6.89 4.17 0.13
N SER A 481 7.75 4.65 1.00
CA SER A 481 7.36 5.45 2.17
C SER A 481 8.06 6.80 2.17
N VAL A 482 7.52 7.72 2.95
CA VAL A 482 8.08 9.05 3.19
C VAL A 482 8.01 9.38 4.68
N ILE A 483 8.89 10.27 5.14
CA ILE A 483 8.70 11.00 6.38
C ILE A 483 8.21 12.39 6.00
N LEU A 484 7.05 12.76 6.49
CA LEU A 484 6.46 14.08 6.30
C LEU A 484 6.47 14.83 7.63
N GLY A 485 7.13 16.00 7.64
CA GLY A 485 7.14 16.92 8.77
C GLY A 485 6.45 18.24 8.42
N VAL A 486 5.43 18.62 9.20
CA VAL A 486 4.68 19.85 9.01
C VAL A 486 4.50 20.58 10.33
N GLN A 487 4.33 21.90 10.29
CA GLN A 487 4.07 22.75 11.46
C GLN A 487 2.64 23.27 11.44
N ASN A 488 1.92 23.06 12.53
CA ASN A 488 0.53 23.49 12.74
C ASN A 488 0.38 25.02 12.76
N GLY A 489 -0.74 25.54 12.27
CA GLY A 489 -1.05 26.98 12.22
C GLY A 489 -0.51 27.70 10.98
N GLY A 490 -0.11 26.93 9.95
CA GLY A 490 0.33 27.44 8.66
C GLY A 490 -0.78 27.51 7.61
N ASN A 491 -0.38 27.73 6.36
CA ASN A 491 -1.25 27.79 5.18
C ASN A 491 -0.59 27.23 3.91
N GLY A 492 0.15 26.14 4.04
CA GLY A 492 0.79 25.41 2.93
C GLY A 492 2.12 26.02 2.45
N LYS A 493 2.79 26.84 3.25
CA LYS A 493 4.10 27.37 2.88
C LYS A 493 5.13 26.28 2.77
N THR A 494 6.00 26.42 1.77
CA THR A 494 7.08 25.47 1.49
C THR A 494 8.48 26.06 1.67
N LYS A 495 8.59 27.38 1.81
CA LYS A 495 9.87 28.07 2.06
C LYS A 495 10.52 27.57 3.34
N GLY A 496 11.77 27.16 3.25
CA GLY A 496 12.52 26.56 4.36
C GLY A 496 12.33 25.04 4.52
N CYS A 497 11.44 24.40 3.73
CA CYS A 497 11.26 22.96 3.76
C CYS A 497 12.51 22.23 3.27
N THR A 498 13.05 21.34 4.10
CA THR A 498 14.16 20.46 3.73
C THR A 498 13.60 19.23 3.04
N VAL A 499 14.11 18.91 1.85
CA VAL A 499 13.70 17.71 1.11
C VAL A 499 14.89 16.81 0.88
N GLU A 500 14.69 15.52 1.18
CA GLU A 500 15.63 14.46 0.83
C GLU A 500 14.98 13.50 -0.15
N PHE A 501 15.53 13.43 -1.36
CA PHE A 501 15.02 12.61 -2.44
C PHE A 501 16.16 11.90 -3.17
N LYS A 502 16.21 10.57 -3.08
CA LYS A 502 17.35 9.75 -3.52
C LYS A 502 18.63 10.25 -2.84
N ASP A 503 19.68 10.48 -3.60
CA ASP A 503 20.99 10.96 -3.08
C ASP A 503 21.09 12.49 -3.00
N LYS A 504 19.96 13.20 -3.14
CA LYS A 504 19.91 14.67 -3.13
C LYS A 504 19.21 15.15 -1.86
N LYS A 505 19.85 16.13 -1.19
CA LYS A 505 19.26 16.90 -0.08
C LYS A 505 19.30 18.39 -0.45
N PHE A 506 18.17 19.07 -0.32
CA PHE A 506 18.07 20.51 -0.62
C PHE A 506 17.01 21.18 0.25
N VAL A 507 17.08 22.51 0.35
CA VAL A 507 16.10 23.36 1.04
C VAL A 507 15.35 24.16 -0.02
N ILE A 508 14.03 24.21 0.07
CA ILE A 508 13.19 25.04 -0.79
C ILE A 508 13.32 26.49 -0.36
N LYS A 509 13.80 27.37 -1.25
CA LYS A 509 14.11 28.78 -0.93
C LYS A 509 12.91 29.69 -1.04
N GLU A 510 11.93 29.35 -1.90
CA GLU A 510 10.74 30.16 -2.14
C GLU A 510 9.46 29.35 -1.99
N ASN A 511 8.35 30.03 -1.66
CA ASN A 511 7.08 29.35 -1.57
C ASN A 511 6.63 28.85 -2.93
N ARG A 512 6.27 27.56 -3.00
CA ARG A 512 5.75 26.92 -4.20
C ARG A 512 4.22 26.85 -4.14
N LYS A 513 3.59 26.98 -5.30
CA LYS A 513 2.16 26.66 -5.42
C LYS A 513 2.01 25.15 -5.44
N ILE A 514 1.49 24.60 -4.36
CA ILE A 514 1.22 23.17 -4.23
C ILE A 514 -0.23 22.89 -4.64
N ASP A 515 -0.41 21.92 -5.52
CA ASP A 515 -1.73 21.43 -5.93
C ASP A 515 -2.20 20.36 -4.93
N VAL A 516 -3.46 20.47 -4.47
CA VAL A 516 -4.07 19.49 -3.57
C VAL A 516 -4.12 18.09 -4.17
N SER A 517 -4.15 17.98 -5.49
CA SER A 517 -4.11 16.67 -6.17
C SER A 517 -2.76 15.98 -6.01
N GLN A 518 -1.66 16.75 -5.78
CA GLN A 518 -0.31 16.22 -5.73
C GLN A 518 0.69 17.13 -5.01
N PHE A 519 1.41 16.59 -4.02
CA PHE A 519 2.52 17.25 -3.35
C PHE A 519 3.84 17.01 -4.10
N SER A 520 4.14 17.84 -5.10
CA SER A 520 5.35 17.73 -5.93
C SER A 520 6.51 18.50 -5.32
N LEU A 521 7.15 17.94 -4.28
CA LEU A 521 8.29 18.54 -3.57
C LEU A 521 9.65 17.89 -3.92
N ASN A 522 9.68 16.88 -4.77
CA ASN A 522 10.85 16.06 -5.12
C ASN A 522 11.85 16.72 -6.08
N MET A 523 11.88 18.04 -6.15
CA MET A 523 12.74 18.83 -7.04
C MET A 523 13.30 20.07 -6.34
N ASN A 524 14.52 20.49 -6.67
CA ASN A 524 15.10 21.72 -6.18
C ASN A 524 14.48 22.95 -6.87
N ASP A 525 14.89 24.19 -6.50
CA ASP A 525 14.25 25.40 -7.02
C ASP A 525 14.53 25.60 -8.53
N ASP A 526 15.72 25.31 -9.02
CA ASP A 526 16.04 25.40 -10.45
C ASP A 526 15.20 24.39 -11.26
N GLU A 527 15.02 23.16 -10.75
CA GLU A 527 14.16 22.16 -11.38
C GLU A 527 12.67 22.57 -11.34
N TYR A 528 12.22 23.21 -10.24
CA TYR A 528 10.85 23.72 -10.10
C TYR A 528 10.60 24.90 -11.05
N GLU A 529 11.57 25.80 -11.21
CA GLU A 529 11.49 26.89 -12.18
C GLU A 529 11.38 26.36 -13.61
N CYS A 530 12.17 25.36 -13.99
CA CYS A 530 12.05 24.69 -15.29
C CYS A 530 10.64 24.12 -15.51
N LEU A 531 10.09 23.40 -14.49
CA LEU A 531 8.76 22.83 -14.57
C LEU A 531 7.68 23.90 -14.75
N ASN A 532 7.79 25.02 -14.03
CA ASN A 532 6.86 26.14 -14.14
C ASN A 532 6.96 26.83 -15.51
N THR A 533 8.16 27.03 -16.05
CA THR A 533 8.35 27.57 -17.40
C THR A 533 7.65 26.70 -18.43
N ILE A 534 7.84 25.38 -18.36
CA ILE A 534 7.17 24.43 -19.25
C ILE A 534 5.64 24.49 -19.08
N ALA A 535 5.15 24.45 -17.83
CA ALA A 535 3.72 24.39 -17.53
C ALA A 535 2.96 25.71 -17.84
N SER A 536 3.66 26.84 -17.80
CA SER A 536 3.07 28.17 -18.04
C SER A 536 3.16 28.63 -19.49
N LEU A 537 3.70 27.80 -20.41
CA LEU A 537 3.81 28.12 -21.81
C LEU A 537 2.44 28.49 -22.40
N LYS A 538 2.39 29.62 -23.07
CA LYS A 538 1.18 30.08 -23.80
C LYS A 538 1.18 29.51 -25.21
N ASN A 539 0.02 29.56 -25.88
CA ASN A 539 -0.15 29.04 -27.22
C ASN A 539 0.18 27.55 -27.35
N VAL A 540 -0.51 26.76 -26.58
CA VAL A 540 -0.34 25.30 -26.49
C VAL A 540 -1.65 24.55 -26.73
N LYS A 541 -1.53 23.31 -27.18
CA LYS A 541 -2.60 22.30 -27.14
C LYS A 541 -2.23 21.19 -26.18
N TYR A 542 -3.25 20.52 -25.67
CA TYR A 542 -3.10 19.35 -24.83
C TYR A 542 -3.74 18.14 -25.52
N LEU A 543 -3.15 16.97 -25.33
CA LEU A 543 -3.74 15.72 -25.85
C LEU A 543 -5.02 15.31 -25.10
N LYS A 544 -5.31 15.93 -23.96
CA LYS A 544 -6.57 15.74 -23.24
C LYS A 544 -7.74 16.18 -24.14
N ASN A 545 -8.67 15.26 -24.42
CA ASN A 545 -9.80 15.41 -25.34
C ASN A 545 -9.41 15.62 -26.82
N ASN A 546 -8.13 15.60 -27.16
CA ASN A 546 -7.60 15.77 -28.50
C ASN A 546 -6.74 14.58 -28.94
N ALA A 547 -6.99 13.41 -28.38
CA ALA A 547 -6.31 12.17 -28.78
C ALA A 547 -7.13 10.95 -28.37
N GLU A 548 -7.00 9.88 -29.12
CA GLU A 548 -7.44 8.54 -28.72
C GLU A 548 -6.28 7.78 -28.09
N PHE A 549 -6.57 7.13 -26.96
CA PHE A 549 -5.65 6.27 -26.25
C PHE A 549 -6.22 4.88 -26.14
N ALA A 550 -5.41 3.87 -26.42
CA ALA A 550 -5.81 2.49 -26.20
C ALA A 550 -4.70 1.67 -25.54
N LEU A 551 -5.14 0.72 -24.73
CA LEU A 551 -4.29 -0.33 -24.22
C LEU A 551 -4.00 -1.33 -25.34
N GLY A 552 -2.79 -1.80 -25.46
CA GLY A 552 -2.48 -2.94 -26.31
C GLY A 552 -3.22 -4.20 -25.86
N ILE A 553 -3.29 -5.22 -26.70
CA ILE A 553 -4.02 -6.46 -26.48
C ILE A 553 -3.65 -7.11 -25.16
N VAL A 554 -4.62 -7.41 -24.32
CA VAL A 554 -4.48 -8.25 -23.12
C VAL A 554 -4.99 -9.65 -23.45
N THR A 555 -4.11 -10.56 -23.77
CA THR A 555 -4.50 -11.93 -24.18
C THR A 555 -5.05 -12.77 -23.03
N GLY A 556 -4.72 -12.43 -21.77
CA GLY A 556 -4.95 -13.29 -20.61
C GLY A 556 -3.92 -14.41 -20.46
N ASN A 557 -3.35 -14.90 -21.58
CA ASN A 557 -2.30 -15.92 -21.58
C ASN A 557 -1.36 -15.74 -22.80
N ASN A 558 -0.31 -14.93 -22.63
CA ASN A 558 0.63 -14.68 -23.72
C ASN A 558 1.33 -15.95 -24.25
N SER A 559 1.55 -16.97 -23.41
CA SER A 559 2.21 -18.22 -23.85
C SER A 559 1.34 -19.04 -24.81
N GLU A 560 0.04 -18.86 -24.73
CA GLU A 560 -0.93 -19.52 -25.62
C GLU A 560 -1.08 -18.77 -26.95
N PHE A 561 -1.24 -17.46 -26.90
CA PHE A 561 -1.61 -16.66 -28.05
C PHE A 561 -0.44 -16.08 -28.84
N VAL A 562 0.71 -15.84 -28.19
CA VAL A 562 1.89 -15.26 -28.85
C VAL A 562 2.91 -16.36 -29.19
N LYS A 563 3.24 -16.51 -30.47
CA LYS A 563 4.16 -17.52 -31.00
C LYS A 563 5.43 -16.87 -31.54
N LYS A 564 6.51 -17.66 -31.60
CA LYS A 564 7.79 -17.24 -32.14
C LYS A 564 7.97 -17.59 -33.62
N SER A 565 7.01 -18.30 -34.20
CA SER A 565 7.01 -18.69 -35.62
C SER A 565 5.75 -18.16 -36.27
N LYS A 566 5.87 -17.66 -37.50
CA LYS A 566 4.75 -17.18 -38.32
C LYS A 566 3.92 -18.36 -38.76
N SER A 567 2.61 -18.34 -38.48
CA SER A 567 1.64 -19.30 -39.03
C SER A 567 0.73 -18.59 -40.04
N LYS A 568 -0.08 -19.37 -40.76
CA LYS A 568 -1.10 -18.82 -41.69
C LYS A 568 -2.04 -17.94 -40.89
N ASN A 569 -2.26 -16.72 -41.31
CA ASN A 569 -3.08 -15.67 -40.64
C ASN A 569 -2.48 -15.09 -39.34
N ALA A 570 -1.20 -15.35 -39.02
CA ALA A 570 -0.55 -14.70 -37.90
C ALA A 570 0.17 -13.41 -38.35
N GLU A 571 -0.01 -12.37 -37.56
CA GLU A 571 0.57 -11.05 -37.77
C GLU A 571 1.61 -10.72 -36.68
N ILE A 572 2.53 -9.83 -36.99
CA ILE A 572 3.49 -9.32 -36.00
C ILE A 572 2.73 -8.61 -34.86
N VAL A 573 3.13 -8.88 -33.63
CA VAL A 573 2.62 -8.20 -32.44
C VAL A 573 3.77 -7.69 -31.58
N LEU A 574 3.74 -6.38 -31.27
CA LEU A 574 4.79 -5.69 -30.56
C LEU A 574 4.59 -5.76 -29.04
N ARG A 575 5.68 -5.85 -28.31
CA ARG A 575 5.76 -5.64 -26.86
C ARG A 575 6.39 -4.29 -26.57
N GLY A 576 6.26 -3.81 -25.33
CA GLY A 576 6.96 -2.60 -24.92
C GLY A 576 8.48 -2.66 -25.13
N SER A 577 9.09 -3.85 -24.98
CA SER A 577 10.53 -4.06 -25.27
C SER A 577 10.94 -3.81 -26.71
N ASP A 578 9.99 -3.90 -27.64
CA ASP A 578 10.24 -3.75 -29.09
C ASP A 578 10.16 -2.29 -29.53
N ILE A 579 9.76 -1.37 -28.62
CA ILE A 579 9.63 0.08 -28.89
C ILE A 579 10.86 0.81 -28.36
N TYR A 580 11.52 1.53 -29.23
CA TYR A 580 12.60 2.46 -28.94
C TYR A 580 12.16 3.89 -29.29
N ARG A 581 12.88 4.91 -28.84
CA ARG A 581 12.61 6.27 -29.28
C ARG A 581 12.80 6.37 -30.77
N TYR A 582 11.76 6.81 -31.47
CA TYR A 582 11.67 6.96 -32.93
C TYR A 582 11.70 5.65 -33.73
N GLU A 583 11.88 4.48 -33.11
CA GLU A 583 12.04 3.23 -33.82
C GLU A 583 11.23 2.08 -33.25
N ILE A 584 10.75 1.22 -34.14
CA ILE A 584 10.15 -0.07 -33.82
C ILE A 584 11.16 -1.17 -34.20
N LYS A 585 11.66 -1.90 -33.20
CA LYS A 585 12.57 -3.03 -33.44
C LYS A 585 11.83 -4.19 -34.09
N SER A 586 12.46 -4.84 -35.07
CA SER A 586 11.95 -6.09 -35.62
C SER A 586 11.79 -7.16 -34.51
N THR A 587 10.69 -7.87 -34.56
CA THR A 587 10.37 -8.92 -33.59
C THR A 587 9.87 -10.18 -34.28
N ASP A 588 10.09 -11.31 -33.64
CA ASP A 588 9.58 -12.63 -34.02
C ASP A 588 8.32 -13.03 -33.22
N ASN A 589 7.63 -12.06 -32.63
CA ASN A 589 6.38 -12.32 -31.94
C ASN A 589 5.22 -12.21 -32.92
N TYR A 590 4.43 -13.28 -33.02
CA TYR A 590 3.27 -13.39 -33.91
C TYR A 590 2.01 -13.71 -33.13
N ILE A 591 0.87 -13.17 -33.55
CA ILE A 591 -0.45 -13.43 -32.97
C ILE A 591 -1.50 -13.59 -34.11
N CYS A 592 -2.40 -14.56 -33.97
CA CYS A 592 -3.62 -14.57 -34.75
C CYS A 592 -4.63 -13.62 -34.09
N PHE A 593 -5.01 -12.55 -34.77
CA PHE A 593 -5.89 -11.52 -34.20
C PHE A 593 -7.33 -12.02 -34.15
N THR A 594 -7.72 -12.55 -33.00
CA THR A 594 -9.06 -13.09 -32.67
C THR A 594 -9.59 -12.36 -31.43
N PRO A 595 -10.14 -11.13 -31.60
CA PRO A 595 -10.53 -10.26 -30.46
C PRO A 595 -11.41 -10.94 -29.42
N GLU A 596 -12.33 -11.81 -29.86
CA GLU A 596 -13.29 -12.52 -29.01
C GLU A 596 -12.64 -13.52 -28.04
N LYS A 597 -11.39 -13.93 -28.29
CA LYS A 597 -10.61 -14.86 -27.44
C LYS A 597 -9.73 -14.14 -26.43
N PHE A 598 -9.56 -12.84 -26.54
CA PHE A 598 -8.68 -12.09 -25.68
C PHE A 598 -9.39 -11.60 -24.42
N GLN A 599 -8.65 -11.46 -23.33
CA GLN A 599 -9.21 -10.99 -22.07
C GLN A 599 -9.70 -9.55 -22.16
N GLN A 600 -8.97 -8.69 -22.89
CA GLN A 600 -9.33 -7.31 -23.15
C GLN A 600 -8.67 -6.84 -24.44
N VAL A 601 -9.46 -6.18 -25.29
CA VAL A 601 -9.03 -5.63 -26.56
C VAL A 601 -9.74 -4.29 -26.79
N ALA A 602 -9.07 -3.34 -27.41
CA ALA A 602 -9.65 -2.09 -27.86
C ALA A 602 -10.41 -2.32 -29.21
N PRO A 603 -11.22 -1.36 -29.67
CA PRO A 603 -11.80 -1.41 -31.02
C PRO A 603 -10.75 -1.64 -32.09
N THR A 604 -11.07 -2.49 -33.08
CA THR A 604 -10.13 -2.91 -34.13
C THR A 604 -9.57 -1.74 -34.91
N GLU A 605 -10.37 -0.70 -35.12
CA GLU A 605 -10.03 0.51 -35.86
C GLU A 605 -8.81 1.24 -35.27
N ILE A 606 -8.63 1.16 -33.95
CA ILE A 606 -7.50 1.78 -33.25
C ILE A 606 -6.21 1.03 -33.58
N TYR A 607 -6.24 -0.31 -33.62
CA TYR A 607 -5.06 -1.08 -34.05
C TYR A 607 -4.76 -0.86 -35.52
N ARG A 608 -5.80 -0.67 -36.36
CA ARG A 608 -5.73 -0.50 -37.83
C ARG A 608 -5.68 0.96 -38.27
N ALA A 609 -5.42 1.88 -37.35
CA ALA A 609 -5.22 3.28 -37.73
C ALA A 609 -4.05 3.41 -38.72
N LYS A 610 -4.22 4.24 -39.76
CA LYS A 610 -3.21 4.46 -40.82
C LYS A 610 -1.88 5.02 -40.24
N GLU A 611 -2.01 5.86 -39.23
CA GLU A 611 -0.89 6.44 -38.50
C GLU A 611 -1.22 6.45 -37.00
N LYS A 612 -0.28 6.03 -36.18
CA LYS A 612 -0.38 6.07 -34.74
C LYS A 612 0.98 6.15 -34.08
N LEU A 613 1.02 6.54 -32.81
CA LEU A 613 2.18 6.43 -31.96
C LEU A 613 2.02 5.23 -31.03
N LEU A 614 3.06 4.43 -30.96
CA LEU A 614 3.19 3.32 -30.01
C LEU A 614 4.11 3.74 -28.89
N TYR A 615 3.79 3.40 -27.64
CA TYR A 615 4.61 3.77 -26.50
C TYR A 615 4.76 2.70 -25.44
N ARG A 616 5.92 2.68 -24.79
CA ARG A 616 6.15 1.78 -23.63
C ARG A 616 5.31 2.20 -22.45
N PHE A 617 4.59 1.25 -21.86
CA PHE A 617 3.84 1.50 -20.63
C PHE A 617 4.75 1.65 -19.40
N ILE A 618 5.89 0.96 -19.37
CA ILE A 618 6.88 1.01 -18.27
C ILE A 618 8.23 1.40 -18.86
N ALA A 619 8.70 2.58 -18.50
CA ALA A 619 10.03 3.10 -18.82
C ALA A 619 10.39 4.26 -17.89
N GLU A 620 11.69 4.52 -17.68
CA GLU A 620 12.17 5.65 -16.86
C GLU A 620 11.95 7.02 -17.53
N VAL A 621 11.84 7.02 -18.83
CA VAL A 621 11.55 8.19 -19.67
C VAL A 621 10.49 7.83 -20.70
N PRO A 622 9.74 8.80 -21.26
CA PRO A 622 8.81 8.53 -22.35
C PRO A 622 9.53 7.94 -23.57
N VAL A 623 8.98 6.87 -24.13
CA VAL A 623 9.51 6.18 -25.30
C VAL A 623 8.38 5.95 -26.28
N PHE A 624 8.42 6.68 -27.40
CA PHE A 624 7.42 6.65 -28.45
C PHE A 624 8.04 6.30 -29.80
N ALA A 625 7.33 5.52 -30.59
CA ALA A 625 7.66 5.25 -31.99
C ALA A 625 6.46 5.51 -32.89
N TYR A 626 6.73 5.89 -34.12
CA TYR A 626 5.73 6.11 -35.17
C TYR A 626 5.42 4.79 -35.89
N ASP A 627 4.16 4.47 -36.04
CA ASP A 627 3.68 3.28 -36.77
C ASP A 627 2.68 3.70 -37.87
N ASN A 628 3.00 3.36 -39.10
CA ASN A 628 2.15 3.49 -40.29
C ASN A 628 1.92 2.13 -40.98
N GLN A 629 2.25 1.02 -40.28
CA GLN A 629 2.10 -0.34 -40.80
C GLN A 629 0.91 -1.07 -40.17
N GLN A 630 0.06 -0.36 -39.41
CA GLN A 630 -1.10 -0.93 -38.74
C GLN A 630 -0.74 -2.08 -37.78
N THR A 631 0.44 -2.05 -37.19
CA THR A 631 1.01 -3.13 -36.37
C THR A 631 0.21 -3.35 -35.08
N LEU A 632 0.02 -4.60 -34.71
CA LEU A 632 -0.64 -4.97 -33.45
C LEU A 632 0.32 -4.81 -32.26
N SER A 633 -0.22 -4.54 -31.08
CA SER A 633 0.57 -4.37 -29.85
C SER A 633 -0.07 -5.06 -28.65
N LEU A 634 0.76 -5.56 -27.74
CA LEU A 634 0.37 -6.12 -26.43
C LEU A 634 0.31 -5.02 -25.35
N ASN A 635 -0.31 -5.31 -24.23
CA ASN A 635 -0.56 -4.39 -23.11
C ASN A 635 0.66 -3.70 -22.49
N SER A 636 1.87 -4.10 -22.83
CA SER A 636 3.09 -3.39 -22.47
C SER A 636 3.48 -2.28 -23.48
N CYS A 637 2.81 -2.27 -24.63
CA CYS A 637 2.95 -1.31 -25.72
C CYS A 637 1.58 -0.70 -26.04
N ASN A 638 1.34 0.51 -25.57
CA ASN A 638 0.06 1.21 -25.73
C ASN A 638 0.04 2.09 -26.98
N ILE A 639 -1.17 2.54 -27.33
CA ILE A 639 -1.45 3.28 -28.56
C ILE A 639 -1.91 4.70 -28.21
N LEU A 640 -1.41 5.67 -28.99
CA LEU A 640 -1.82 7.07 -28.99
C LEU A 640 -2.07 7.51 -30.41
N ILE A 641 -3.26 8.04 -30.69
CA ILE A 641 -3.62 8.66 -31.97
C ILE A 641 -4.00 10.11 -31.70
N PRO A 642 -3.08 11.06 -31.94
CA PRO A 642 -3.39 12.49 -31.83
C PRO A 642 -4.50 12.91 -32.81
N LYS A 643 -5.38 13.81 -32.36
CA LYS A 643 -6.46 14.43 -33.15
C LYS A 643 -6.40 15.94 -32.99
N ILE A 644 -5.31 16.53 -33.43
CA ILE A 644 -5.07 17.96 -33.43
C ILE A 644 -4.72 18.36 -34.86
N ASP A 645 -5.68 18.92 -35.56
CA ASP A 645 -5.58 19.20 -37.01
C ASP A 645 -4.42 20.14 -37.37
N GLU A 646 -4.05 21.04 -36.45
CA GLU A 646 -2.98 22.00 -36.65
C GLU A 646 -1.57 21.39 -36.44
N LEU A 647 -1.46 20.19 -35.83
CA LEU A 647 -0.19 19.59 -35.45
C LEU A 647 0.02 18.23 -36.13
N ASN A 648 1.15 18.09 -36.81
CA ASN A 648 1.54 16.82 -37.43
C ASN A 648 1.91 15.77 -36.37
N ILE A 649 1.52 14.53 -36.60
CA ILE A 649 1.81 13.41 -35.67
C ILE A 649 3.32 13.22 -35.40
N LYS A 650 4.18 13.43 -36.41
CA LYS A 650 5.63 13.32 -36.24
C LYS A 650 6.23 14.52 -35.46
N TYR A 651 5.60 15.70 -35.53
CA TYR A 651 5.95 16.79 -34.64
C TYR A 651 5.59 16.45 -33.18
N ILE A 652 4.41 15.90 -32.95
CA ILE A 652 4.00 15.43 -31.61
C ILE A 652 4.93 14.33 -31.11
N LEU A 653 5.33 13.39 -31.97
CA LEU A 653 6.33 12.36 -31.65
C LEU A 653 7.65 12.99 -31.15
N ALA A 654 8.15 14.01 -31.84
CA ALA A 654 9.39 14.68 -31.44
C ALA A 654 9.26 15.34 -30.06
N ILE A 655 8.15 16.03 -29.80
CA ILE A 655 7.85 16.63 -28.49
C ILE A 655 7.78 15.56 -27.41
N LEU A 656 7.07 14.45 -27.63
CA LEU A 656 6.88 13.39 -26.64
C LEU A 656 8.18 12.62 -26.33
N ASN A 657 9.12 12.55 -27.27
CA ASN A 657 10.44 11.94 -27.08
C ASN A 657 11.50 12.92 -26.57
N SER A 658 11.17 14.20 -26.38
CA SER A 658 12.15 15.21 -25.96
C SER A 658 12.58 15.05 -24.50
N GLY A 659 13.71 15.68 -24.16
CA GLY A 659 14.17 15.85 -22.78
C GLY A 659 13.19 16.69 -21.94
N VAL A 660 12.47 17.61 -22.56
CA VAL A 660 11.40 18.40 -21.92
C VAL A 660 10.28 17.50 -21.44
N ALA A 661 9.78 16.61 -22.31
CA ALA A 661 8.72 15.66 -21.94
C ALA A 661 9.20 14.68 -20.86
N ALA A 662 10.43 14.19 -20.99
CA ALA A 662 11.05 13.30 -20.00
C ALA A 662 11.18 13.98 -18.63
N PHE A 663 11.68 15.20 -18.60
CA PHE A 663 11.82 16.00 -17.39
C PHE A 663 10.44 16.30 -16.77
N PHE A 664 9.50 16.82 -17.55
CA PHE A 664 8.16 17.18 -17.09
C PHE A 664 7.44 15.98 -16.45
N MET A 665 7.40 14.84 -17.13
CA MET A 665 6.70 13.65 -16.64
C MET A 665 7.42 13.05 -15.43
N ASN A 666 8.75 13.00 -15.43
CA ASN A 666 9.51 12.45 -14.32
C ASN A 666 9.39 13.31 -13.05
N LYS A 667 9.52 14.63 -13.18
CA LYS A 667 9.47 15.54 -12.03
C LYS A 667 8.05 15.70 -11.48
N LYS A 668 7.07 15.80 -12.37
CA LYS A 668 5.68 15.98 -11.97
C LYS A 668 5.08 14.70 -11.34
N TYR A 669 5.33 13.51 -11.93
CA TYR A 669 4.64 12.29 -11.53
C TYR A 669 5.51 11.28 -10.78
N ASN A 670 6.82 11.35 -10.89
CA ASN A 670 7.77 10.44 -10.25
C ASN A 670 7.36 8.95 -10.40
N SER A 671 7.00 8.55 -11.61
CA SER A 671 6.46 7.22 -11.93
C SER A 671 7.19 6.61 -13.11
N VAL A 672 7.51 5.32 -13.02
CA VAL A 672 8.00 4.52 -14.16
C VAL A 672 6.87 4.04 -15.08
N LYS A 673 5.60 4.17 -14.66
CA LYS A 673 4.44 3.87 -15.49
C LYS A 673 3.97 5.13 -16.20
N LEU A 674 3.97 5.10 -17.52
CA LEU A 674 3.49 6.19 -18.34
C LEU A 674 1.98 6.07 -18.54
N LEU A 675 1.22 6.78 -17.72
CA LEU A 675 -0.24 6.79 -17.77
C LEU A 675 -0.76 7.79 -18.82
N LYS A 676 -1.97 7.53 -19.33
CA LYS A 676 -2.69 8.45 -20.22
C LYS A 676 -2.71 9.89 -19.67
N SER A 677 -3.08 10.06 -18.40
CA SER A 677 -3.15 11.38 -17.74
C SER A 677 -1.81 12.12 -17.69
N HIS A 678 -0.68 11.40 -17.65
CA HIS A 678 0.64 12.00 -17.70
C HIS A 678 0.92 12.62 -19.06
N ILE A 679 0.61 11.87 -20.13
CA ILE A 679 0.80 12.31 -21.52
C ILE A 679 -0.16 13.48 -21.84
N GLU A 680 -1.41 13.37 -21.42
CA GLU A 680 -2.43 14.40 -21.63
C GLU A 680 -2.12 15.74 -20.95
N SER A 681 -1.28 15.75 -19.93
CA SER A 681 -0.95 16.96 -19.16
C SER A 681 0.24 17.77 -19.71
N LEU A 682 0.98 17.22 -20.68
CA LEU A 682 2.12 17.93 -21.29
C LEU A 682 1.59 19.01 -22.22
N PRO A 683 1.96 20.30 -22.05
CA PRO A 683 1.63 21.33 -23.00
C PRO A 683 2.43 21.13 -24.31
N ILE A 684 1.78 21.09 -25.45
CA ILE A 684 2.41 20.94 -26.76
C ILE A 684 2.38 22.31 -27.45
N PRO A 685 3.53 22.91 -27.75
CA PRO A 685 3.59 24.22 -28.41
C PRO A 685 2.92 24.19 -29.77
N ILE A 686 2.13 25.24 -30.10
CA ILE A 686 1.63 25.48 -31.43
C ILE A 686 2.64 26.36 -32.15
N VAL A 687 3.17 25.87 -33.27
CA VAL A 687 4.13 26.57 -34.12
C VAL A 687 3.68 26.54 -35.58
N SER A 688 4.27 27.40 -36.44
CA SER A 688 3.94 27.43 -37.86
C SER A 688 4.24 26.08 -38.54
N ARG A 689 3.63 25.82 -39.68
CA ARG A 689 3.88 24.61 -40.47
C ARG A 689 5.34 24.48 -40.91
N GLU A 690 5.98 25.62 -41.25
CA GLU A 690 7.40 25.64 -41.59
C GLU A 690 8.25 25.14 -40.44
N LYS A 691 7.97 25.62 -39.22
CA LYS A 691 8.70 25.21 -38.01
C LYS A 691 8.43 23.74 -37.64
N GLN A 692 7.20 23.28 -37.82
CA GLN A 692 6.91 21.85 -37.67
C GLN A 692 7.72 21.00 -38.65
N ASN A 693 7.78 21.43 -39.92
CA ASN A 693 8.53 20.71 -40.95
C ASN A 693 10.04 20.65 -40.69
N GLU A 694 10.64 21.69 -40.10
CA GLU A 694 12.04 21.67 -39.66
C GLU A 694 12.27 20.60 -38.60
N ILE A 695 11.41 20.54 -37.60
CA ILE A 695 11.48 19.55 -36.52
C ILE A 695 11.23 18.15 -37.05
N ILE A 696 10.24 17.97 -37.93
CA ILE A 696 9.92 16.69 -38.56
C ILE A 696 11.10 16.18 -39.38
N LYS A 697 11.76 17.03 -40.16
CA LYS A 697 12.96 16.65 -40.91
C LYS A 697 14.07 16.11 -40.01
N LYS A 698 14.28 16.72 -38.84
CA LYS A 698 15.26 16.23 -37.86
C LYS A 698 14.82 14.91 -37.23
N ALA A 699 13.53 14.74 -36.87
CA ALA A 699 12.98 13.48 -36.38
C ALA A 699 13.07 12.38 -37.44
N ASP A 700 12.76 12.67 -38.71
CA ASP A 700 12.90 11.72 -39.83
C ASP A 700 14.37 11.29 -40.04
N ARG A 701 15.33 12.23 -39.87
CA ARG A 701 16.76 11.87 -39.89
C ARG A 701 17.11 10.87 -38.78
N ILE A 702 16.59 11.06 -37.58
CA ILE A 702 16.80 10.10 -36.48
C ILE A 702 16.16 8.72 -36.79
N MET A 703 14.95 8.72 -37.36
CA MET A 703 14.24 7.48 -37.72
C MET A 703 14.94 6.67 -38.81
N ASN A 704 15.64 7.35 -39.71
CA ASN A 704 16.28 6.76 -40.90
C ASN A 704 17.80 6.62 -40.78
N SER A 705 18.40 7.06 -39.67
CA SER A 705 19.86 7.01 -39.49
C SER A 705 20.25 5.76 -38.67
N ASN A 706 21.40 5.19 -39.06
CA ASN A 706 22.06 4.14 -38.28
C ASN A 706 23.30 4.66 -37.54
N GLU A 707 23.67 5.95 -37.75
CA GLU A 707 24.88 6.53 -37.18
C GLU A 707 24.59 7.87 -36.53
N ASN A 708 25.35 8.21 -35.49
CA ASN A 708 25.29 9.50 -34.77
C ASN A 708 23.89 9.90 -34.25
N ILE A 709 23.05 8.93 -33.84
CA ILE A 709 21.69 9.20 -33.35
C ILE A 709 21.71 10.15 -32.15
N ASN A 710 22.67 10.01 -31.24
CA ASN A 710 22.80 10.88 -30.07
C ASN A 710 23.08 12.36 -30.47
N GLY A 711 23.91 12.59 -31.49
CA GLY A 711 24.18 13.94 -32.00
C GLY A 711 22.93 14.59 -32.60
N LEU A 712 22.24 13.85 -33.49
CA LEU A 712 20.99 14.30 -34.11
C LEU A 712 19.88 14.55 -33.05
N TYR A 713 19.79 13.70 -32.07
CA TYR A 713 18.83 13.87 -30.98
C TYR A 713 19.13 15.11 -30.14
N ASN A 714 20.40 15.35 -29.79
CA ASN A 714 20.78 16.53 -28.99
C ASN A 714 20.47 17.84 -29.71
N GLU A 715 20.67 17.91 -31.05
CA GLU A 715 20.29 19.06 -31.86
C GLU A 715 18.77 19.28 -31.85
N LEU A 716 17.99 18.22 -32.04
CA LEU A 716 16.54 18.28 -32.02
C LEU A 716 16.03 18.68 -30.63
N ASP A 717 16.57 18.08 -29.57
CA ASP A 717 16.16 18.33 -28.19
C ASP A 717 16.44 19.76 -27.74
N ASP A 718 17.60 20.33 -28.14
CA ASP A 718 17.94 21.73 -27.85
C ASP A 718 16.98 22.70 -28.54
N GLU A 719 16.57 22.40 -29.78
CA GLU A 719 15.57 23.18 -30.50
C GLU A 719 14.19 23.08 -29.83
N ILE A 720 13.77 21.90 -29.43
CA ILE A 720 12.52 21.72 -28.67
C ILE A 720 12.57 22.49 -27.36
N MET A 721 13.67 22.42 -26.60
CA MET A 721 13.85 23.21 -25.38
C MET A 721 13.70 24.72 -25.65
N THR A 722 14.16 25.19 -26.81
CA THR A 722 13.99 26.60 -27.23
C THR A 722 12.51 26.92 -27.47
N LEU A 723 11.73 26.04 -28.07
CA LEU A 723 10.29 26.22 -28.26
C LEU A 723 9.52 26.38 -26.92
N TYR A 724 10.00 25.77 -25.86
CA TYR A 724 9.45 25.95 -24.53
C TYR A 724 9.92 27.22 -23.82
N GLY A 725 10.72 28.07 -24.48
CA GLY A 725 11.22 29.31 -23.90
C GLY A 725 12.27 29.10 -22.81
N LEU A 726 12.92 27.96 -22.77
CA LEU A 726 13.92 27.63 -21.77
C LEU A 726 15.24 28.37 -22.06
N ASN A 727 15.77 29.09 -21.08
CA ASN A 727 17.06 29.73 -21.16
C ASN A 727 18.23 28.72 -21.00
N ALA A 728 19.46 29.16 -21.23
CA ALA A 728 20.65 28.30 -21.19
C ALA A 728 20.82 27.57 -19.82
N LYS A 729 20.56 28.24 -18.69
CA LYS A 729 20.62 27.67 -17.36
C LYS A 729 19.56 26.57 -17.21
N GLN A 730 18.32 26.81 -17.62
CA GLN A 730 17.21 25.85 -17.53
C GLN A 730 17.44 24.65 -18.44
N LYS A 731 17.94 24.85 -19.67
CA LYS A 731 18.34 23.74 -20.56
C LYS A 731 19.39 22.84 -19.90
N ASN A 732 20.43 23.43 -19.29
CA ASN A 732 21.45 22.67 -18.57
C ASN A 732 20.89 21.94 -17.35
N THR A 733 19.97 22.55 -16.60
CA THR A 733 19.28 21.94 -15.47
C THR A 733 18.52 20.70 -15.91
N ILE A 734 17.77 20.75 -17.01
CA ILE A 734 17.02 19.63 -17.57
C ILE A 734 17.99 18.52 -18.01
N LYS A 735 19.04 18.85 -18.78
CA LYS A 735 20.05 17.90 -19.24
C LYS A 735 20.72 17.18 -18.04
N THR A 736 21.11 17.92 -17.02
CA THR A 736 21.70 17.36 -15.78
C THR A 736 20.72 16.48 -15.01
N ALA A 737 19.45 16.90 -14.90
CA ALA A 737 18.44 16.12 -14.21
C ALA A 737 18.09 14.80 -14.92
N MET A 738 18.31 14.74 -16.24
CA MET A 738 18.05 13.56 -17.08
C MET A 738 19.33 12.76 -17.39
N SER A 739 20.51 13.25 -16.98
CA SER A 739 21.77 12.52 -17.17
C SER A 739 21.73 11.15 -16.47
N GLY A 740 22.38 10.15 -17.06
CA GLY A 740 22.43 8.77 -16.53
C GLY A 740 21.15 7.96 -16.72
N LYS A 741 20.09 8.52 -17.32
CA LYS A 741 18.91 7.76 -17.69
C LYS A 741 19.07 7.09 -19.04
N ASN A 742 18.60 5.85 -19.15
CA ASN A 742 18.53 5.18 -20.43
C ASN A 742 17.49 5.90 -21.31
N LEU A 743 17.95 6.48 -22.42
CA LEU A 743 17.09 7.18 -23.39
C LEU A 743 16.38 6.21 -24.34
N PHE A 744 16.73 4.91 -24.31
CA PHE A 744 16.14 3.87 -25.15
C PHE A 744 16.24 4.17 -26.65
N PHE A 745 17.42 4.58 -27.10
CA PHE A 745 17.75 4.50 -28.51
C PHE A 745 18.19 3.08 -28.84
N LYS A 746 18.09 2.70 -30.13
CA LYS A 746 18.67 1.45 -30.63
C LYS A 746 20.19 1.58 -30.59
N ASP A 747 20.86 0.54 -30.14
CA ASP A 747 22.33 0.39 -30.20
C ASP A 747 22.84 0.31 -31.63
#